data_10c004677340178e503db5b0cb38cfc5
#
_entry.id   10c004677340178e503db5b0cb38cfc5
#
_cell.length_a   1.000
_cell.length_b   1.000
_cell.length_c   1.000
_cell.angle_alpha   90.00
_cell.angle_beta   90.00
_cell.angle_gamma   90.00
#
_symmetry.space_group_name_H-M   'P 1'
#
loop_
_entity.id
_entity.type
_entity.pdbx_description
1 polymer ?
#
loop_
_entity_poly.entity_id
_entity_poly.type
_entity_poly.pdbx_seq_one_letter_code
_entity_poly.pdbx_strand_id
1 'polypeptide(L)'
;MNLEIPIENFTRISSAYQARLKNLGILTMRDLIYHFPFRYQDFSARADIADLEAGKTVCVQGEVQSVKIIRIWKRHMTIVEAIVKDGTGQVKAVWFNQPYLASTFKKGIVVCLAGKLAEKRGAKYLSNPMYEKVRDAGGGEDDYTHTGRLVPVYPETAGISSRWLRYIIKPLLGQAARIPDPLPKTILEAYDFMPFEEAIKQIHFPDSEDLAARARKKFAFEELFFIQLAVLRQRLRLNRETARAIPFDEKLIKKFVQSLPFSLTDAQRKTAWQILKDMQRDHPANRLLQGDVGSGKTIVAMIAALAAAKSGGQTAVMVPTEILANQHYESFSKLLCPFGVEIGILCAKTCAVSSYGKVSKPAALDLAKSGDTQILIGTNALIQKGVEFKNLDLVILDEQHRFGINQRATLAKNRQTKKKGQIMPHLLSMTATPIPRTLALTVYGDLDLSLIDQMPPGRKKIETKIILPDDRAGTYEFIRRQIESGQQAFVICPRIDPEEGQPEIKRDGILFDPKADWSGAGAVKAVKEEYEKLSKEIFPELRIGMLHGKMKAAEKQEVMNKMKAGKIDILVSTSVIEVGIDIPNATIMAVEGSHKFGLAQLHQFRGRVGRGEHQSYCLLFSDYPTRRLAAMLKFDSGFHLAEKDLEIRGPGEVFGSQQWGAPDLAMASLADVFLVEKSRAAARGILQSDPDLSRHPQLRARIAHFSARAHLE
;
A
#
# COMPACT_ATOMS: atom_id res chain seq x y z
N MET A 1 26.45 0.15 -23.78
CA MET A 1 25.18 -0.55 -24.06
C MET A 1 24.04 0.42 -23.84
N ASN A 2 23.11 0.55 -24.78
CA ASN A 2 21.92 1.36 -24.55
C ASN A 2 20.90 0.50 -23.80
N LEU A 3 20.62 0.82 -22.55
CA LEU A 3 19.69 0.08 -21.70
C LEU A 3 18.20 0.28 -22.08
N GLU A 4 17.91 1.33 -22.85
CA GLU A 4 16.55 1.66 -23.28
C GLU A 4 16.13 0.91 -24.56
N ILE A 5 16.97 -0.01 -25.06
CA ILE A 5 16.62 -0.85 -26.21
C ILE A 5 15.40 -1.70 -25.83
N PRO A 6 14.30 -1.64 -26.61
CA PRO A 6 13.16 -2.51 -26.39
C PRO A 6 13.55 -3.97 -26.48
N ILE A 7 12.95 -4.82 -25.64
CA ILE A 7 13.22 -6.25 -25.58
C ILE A 7 12.93 -6.95 -26.94
N GLU A 8 12.05 -6.36 -27.74
CA GLU A 8 11.68 -6.81 -29.08
C GLU A 8 12.85 -6.78 -30.08
N ASN A 9 13.79 -5.88 -29.88
CA ASN A 9 14.97 -5.71 -30.72
C ASN A 9 16.14 -6.66 -30.30
N PHE A 10 15.90 -7.51 -29.30
CA PHE A 10 16.91 -8.43 -28.81
C PHE A 10 16.79 -9.80 -29.49
N THR A 11 17.61 -10.03 -30.51
CA THR A 11 17.55 -11.21 -31.41
C THR A 11 17.67 -12.56 -30.71
N ARG A 12 18.25 -12.60 -29.51
CA ARG A 12 18.39 -13.84 -28.71
C ARG A 12 17.10 -14.27 -28.01
N ILE A 13 16.05 -13.44 -28.00
CA ILE A 13 14.77 -13.71 -27.36
C ILE A 13 13.70 -13.85 -28.44
N SER A 14 13.11 -15.04 -28.57
CA SER A 14 12.03 -15.24 -29.54
C SER A 14 10.77 -14.45 -29.20
N SER A 15 9.92 -14.15 -30.20
CA SER A 15 8.69 -13.39 -30.04
C SER A 15 7.74 -13.94 -28.96
N ALA A 16 7.69 -15.26 -28.82
CA ALA A 16 6.89 -15.93 -27.78
C ALA A 16 7.39 -15.60 -26.36
N TYR A 17 8.70 -15.52 -26.15
CA TYR A 17 9.27 -15.11 -24.88
C TYR A 17 9.17 -13.61 -24.65
N GLN A 18 9.27 -12.79 -25.69
CA GLN A 18 9.06 -11.34 -25.60
C GLN A 18 7.66 -11.00 -25.09
N ALA A 19 6.61 -11.66 -25.61
CA ALA A 19 5.24 -11.49 -25.15
C ALA A 19 5.09 -11.88 -23.66
N ARG A 20 5.75 -12.96 -23.20
CA ARG A 20 5.72 -13.37 -21.80
C ARG A 20 6.49 -12.43 -20.88
N LEU A 21 7.62 -11.87 -21.33
CA LEU A 21 8.36 -10.86 -20.58
C LEU A 21 7.53 -9.59 -20.36
N LYS A 22 6.73 -9.19 -21.36
CA LYS A 22 5.78 -8.08 -21.20
C LYS A 22 4.79 -8.30 -20.06
N ASN A 23 4.34 -9.54 -19.84
CA ASN A 23 3.45 -9.87 -18.72
C ASN A 23 4.15 -9.72 -17.34
N LEU A 24 5.49 -9.77 -17.30
CA LEU A 24 6.31 -9.45 -16.12
C LEU A 24 6.66 -7.96 -16.01
N GLY A 25 6.14 -7.10 -16.90
CA GLY A 25 6.50 -5.69 -16.96
C GLY A 25 7.89 -5.40 -17.54
N ILE A 26 8.55 -6.40 -18.13
CA ILE A 26 9.89 -6.27 -18.74
C ILE A 26 9.72 -5.84 -20.19
N LEU A 27 9.97 -4.55 -20.48
CA LEU A 27 9.81 -3.95 -21.79
C LEU A 27 11.15 -3.60 -22.44
N THR A 28 12.19 -3.36 -21.66
CA THR A 28 13.51 -2.92 -22.10
C THR A 28 14.62 -3.81 -21.54
N MET A 29 15.83 -3.67 -22.06
CA MET A 29 17.02 -4.32 -21.52
C MET A 29 17.33 -3.87 -20.08
N ARG A 30 16.99 -2.63 -19.74
CA ARG A 30 17.06 -2.13 -18.37
C ARG A 30 16.18 -2.95 -17.44
N ASP A 31 14.91 -3.15 -17.83
CA ASP A 31 13.95 -3.88 -17.00
C ASP A 31 14.42 -5.31 -16.75
N LEU A 32 15.06 -5.93 -17.75
CA LEU A 32 15.61 -7.28 -17.62
C LEU A 32 16.80 -7.34 -16.65
N ILE A 33 17.71 -6.35 -16.71
CA ILE A 33 18.87 -6.26 -15.80
C ILE A 33 18.44 -5.87 -14.38
N TYR A 34 17.38 -5.08 -14.23
CA TYR A 34 16.80 -4.71 -12.95
C TYR A 34 15.71 -5.68 -12.46
N HIS A 35 15.49 -6.78 -13.18
CA HIS A 35 14.63 -7.86 -12.69
C HIS A 35 15.41 -8.72 -11.68
N PHE A 36 15.40 -8.30 -10.44
CA PHE A 36 16.22 -8.85 -9.38
C PHE A 36 15.65 -10.16 -8.80
N PRO A 37 16.52 -11.07 -8.30
CA PRO A 37 16.08 -12.25 -7.58
C PRO A 37 15.49 -11.85 -6.21
N PHE A 38 14.42 -12.52 -5.81
CA PHE A 38 13.81 -12.30 -4.49
C PHE A 38 14.45 -13.15 -3.39
N ARG A 39 15.13 -14.24 -3.76
CA ARG A 39 15.87 -15.11 -2.83
C ARG A 39 17.00 -15.84 -3.56
N TYR A 40 17.88 -16.46 -2.77
CA TYR A 40 18.90 -17.38 -3.26
C TYR A 40 18.69 -18.76 -2.67
N GLN A 41 19.08 -19.78 -3.43
CA GLN A 41 19.21 -21.15 -2.98
C GLN A 41 20.69 -21.47 -2.88
N ASP A 42 21.13 -21.88 -1.69
CA ASP A 42 22.54 -22.23 -1.49
C ASP A 42 22.80 -23.67 -1.96
N PHE A 43 23.62 -23.79 -2.99
CA PHE A 43 24.13 -25.03 -3.51
C PHE A 43 25.68 -25.02 -3.58
N SER A 44 26.32 -24.12 -2.81
CA SER A 44 27.77 -23.96 -2.80
C SER A 44 28.50 -25.15 -2.18
N ALA A 45 27.89 -25.77 -1.16
CA ALA A 45 28.45 -26.95 -0.49
C ALA A 45 28.27 -28.20 -1.36
N ARG A 46 29.35 -28.65 -1.96
CA ARG A 46 29.40 -29.99 -2.63
C ARG A 46 29.57 -31.06 -1.57
N ALA A 47 28.81 -32.13 -1.70
CA ALA A 47 28.89 -33.27 -0.82
C ALA A 47 29.22 -34.51 -1.65
N ASP A 48 30.01 -35.41 -1.08
CA ASP A 48 30.22 -36.73 -1.61
C ASP A 48 28.93 -37.57 -1.50
N ILE A 49 28.66 -38.42 -2.46
CA ILE A 49 27.41 -39.21 -2.52
C ILE A 49 27.29 -40.12 -1.29
N ALA A 50 28.40 -40.60 -0.75
CA ALA A 50 28.40 -41.41 0.46
C ALA A 50 27.88 -40.70 1.71
N ASP A 51 28.12 -39.36 1.81
CA ASP A 51 27.81 -38.56 2.99
C ASP A 51 26.42 -37.91 2.95
N LEU A 52 25.59 -38.28 1.98
CA LEU A 52 24.28 -37.68 1.80
C LEU A 52 23.29 -38.02 2.92
N GLU A 53 22.69 -37.01 3.53
CA GLU A 53 21.66 -37.14 4.57
C GLU A 53 20.26 -36.77 4.04
N ALA A 54 19.27 -37.62 4.33
CA ALA A 54 17.89 -37.38 3.95
C ALA A 54 17.33 -36.10 4.56
N GLY A 55 16.56 -35.33 3.78
CA GLY A 55 15.95 -34.05 4.21
C GLY A 55 16.83 -32.83 3.98
N LYS A 56 18.14 -32.98 3.78
CA LYS A 56 19.05 -31.86 3.45
C LYS A 56 19.01 -31.49 1.98
N THR A 57 19.26 -30.22 1.70
CA THR A 57 19.53 -29.74 0.33
C THR A 57 21.03 -29.95 0.05
N VAL A 58 21.33 -30.64 -1.06
CA VAL A 58 22.69 -31.06 -1.38
C VAL A 58 23.04 -30.74 -2.82
N CYS A 59 24.31 -30.55 -3.09
CA CYS A 59 24.88 -30.44 -4.42
C CYS A 59 25.90 -31.57 -4.63
N VAL A 60 25.69 -32.41 -5.62
CA VAL A 60 26.57 -33.56 -5.94
C VAL A 60 27.04 -33.51 -7.39
N GLN A 61 28.28 -33.91 -7.64
CA GLN A 61 28.83 -34.06 -8.98
C GLN A 61 29.15 -35.51 -9.23
N GLY A 62 28.75 -36.01 -10.39
CA GLY A 62 29.04 -37.42 -10.75
C GLY A 62 28.71 -37.73 -12.20
N GLU A 63 29.13 -38.91 -12.61
CA GLU A 63 28.92 -39.44 -13.97
C GLU A 63 27.59 -40.17 -14.06
N VAL A 64 26.80 -39.87 -15.10
CA VAL A 64 25.55 -40.58 -15.40
C VAL A 64 25.83 -42.02 -15.85
N GLN A 65 25.40 -42.99 -15.03
CA GLN A 65 25.55 -44.41 -15.31
C GLN A 65 24.40 -44.98 -16.15
N SER A 66 23.18 -44.55 -15.87
CA SER A 66 21.98 -45.01 -16.59
C SER A 66 20.85 -43.97 -16.52
N VAL A 67 20.00 -43.99 -17.54
CA VAL A 67 18.78 -43.19 -17.60
C VAL A 67 17.61 -44.07 -18.02
N LYS A 68 16.47 -43.95 -17.31
CA LYS A 68 15.24 -44.70 -17.60
C LYS A 68 14.05 -43.78 -17.64
N ILE A 69 13.12 -44.02 -18.56
CA ILE A 69 11.81 -43.36 -18.64
C ILE A 69 10.75 -44.36 -18.15
N ILE A 70 9.95 -43.93 -17.18
CA ILE A 70 8.83 -44.68 -16.64
C ILE A 70 7.56 -43.90 -16.92
N ARG A 71 6.61 -44.51 -17.66
CA ARG A 71 5.29 -43.89 -17.94
C ARG A 71 4.24 -44.52 -17.04
N ILE A 72 3.59 -43.70 -16.20
CA ILE A 72 2.49 -44.13 -15.32
C ILE A 72 1.17 -43.74 -16.00
N TRP A 73 0.61 -44.67 -16.79
CA TRP A 73 -0.61 -44.44 -17.58
C TRP A 73 -1.82 -44.00 -16.74
N LYS A 74 -2.02 -44.60 -15.56
CA LYS A 74 -3.14 -44.27 -14.65
C LYS A 74 -3.12 -42.81 -14.12
N ARG A 75 -1.99 -42.11 -14.15
CA ARG A 75 -1.83 -40.74 -13.62
C ARG A 75 -1.35 -39.76 -14.69
N HIS A 76 -1.31 -40.12 -15.96
CA HIS A 76 -0.77 -39.31 -17.05
C HIS A 76 0.59 -38.68 -16.73
N MET A 77 1.45 -39.38 -16.01
CA MET A 77 2.70 -38.85 -15.48
C MET A 77 3.88 -39.60 -16.06
N THR A 78 4.89 -38.86 -16.53
CA THR A 78 6.16 -39.40 -16.98
C THR A 78 7.24 -39.11 -15.92
N ILE A 79 7.99 -40.15 -15.56
CA ILE A 79 9.12 -40.07 -14.63
C ILE A 79 10.39 -40.37 -15.40
N VAL A 80 11.40 -39.51 -15.25
CA VAL A 80 12.77 -39.79 -15.71
C VAL A 80 13.62 -40.07 -14.49
N GLU A 81 14.27 -41.25 -14.47
CA GLU A 81 15.21 -41.63 -13.42
C GLU A 81 16.61 -41.69 -14.01
N ALA A 82 17.59 -41.09 -13.36
CA ALA A 82 19.00 -41.24 -13.67
C ALA A 82 19.75 -41.71 -12.43
N ILE A 83 20.72 -42.61 -12.64
CA ILE A 83 21.68 -43.01 -11.62
C ILE A 83 22.97 -42.27 -11.91
N VAL A 84 23.43 -41.51 -10.91
CA VAL A 84 24.67 -40.72 -10.96
C VAL A 84 25.63 -41.27 -9.93
N LYS A 85 26.89 -41.47 -10.35
CA LYS A 85 27.96 -42.06 -9.55
C LYS A 85 29.14 -41.09 -9.47
N ASP A 86 29.71 -40.93 -8.28
CA ASP A 86 31.03 -40.34 -8.04
C ASP A 86 32.04 -41.39 -7.57
N GLY A 87 33.20 -40.96 -7.04
CA GLY A 87 34.20 -41.85 -6.47
C GLY A 87 33.79 -42.55 -5.17
N THR A 88 32.73 -42.12 -4.51
CA THR A 88 32.33 -42.53 -3.16
C THR A 88 31.04 -43.34 -3.12
N GLY A 89 30.12 -43.15 -4.11
CA GLY A 89 28.87 -43.86 -4.12
C GLY A 89 28.01 -43.59 -5.37
N GLN A 90 26.73 -43.99 -5.29
CA GLN A 90 25.74 -43.67 -6.31
C GLN A 90 24.44 -43.14 -5.73
N VAL A 91 23.79 -42.18 -6.41
CA VAL A 91 22.51 -41.61 -6.03
C VAL A 91 21.54 -41.65 -7.20
N LYS A 92 20.26 -41.91 -6.90
CA LYS A 92 19.18 -41.81 -7.88
C LYS A 92 18.66 -40.37 -7.94
N ALA A 93 18.50 -39.82 -9.13
CA ALA A 93 17.81 -38.58 -9.41
C ALA A 93 16.51 -38.84 -10.16
N VAL A 94 15.41 -38.20 -9.75
CA VAL A 94 14.07 -38.44 -10.28
C VAL A 94 13.43 -37.12 -10.69
N TRP A 95 12.97 -37.03 -11.94
CA TRP A 95 12.23 -35.85 -12.46
C TRP A 95 10.84 -36.29 -12.91
N PHE A 96 9.85 -35.45 -12.59
CA PHE A 96 8.45 -35.68 -12.96
C PHE A 96 8.05 -34.79 -14.14
N ASN A 97 7.35 -35.36 -15.13
CA ASN A 97 6.82 -34.66 -16.31
C ASN A 97 7.86 -33.91 -17.15
N GLN A 98 9.12 -34.41 -17.18
CA GLN A 98 10.21 -33.83 -17.95
C GLN A 98 10.87 -34.89 -18.89
N PRO A 99 10.15 -35.47 -19.86
CA PRO A 99 10.64 -36.57 -20.71
C PRO A 99 11.86 -36.19 -21.54
N TYR A 100 12.06 -34.92 -21.88
CA TYR A 100 13.19 -34.40 -22.62
C TYR A 100 14.54 -34.65 -21.92
N LEU A 101 14.54 -34.85 -20.60
CA LEU A 101 15.76 -35.10 -19.84
C LEU A 101 16.41 -36.41 -20.18
N ALA A 102 15.65 -37.39 -20.64
CA ALA A 102 16.22 -38.69 -21.07
C ALA A 102 17.11 -38.55 -22.31
N SER A 103 16.81 -37.63 -23.21
CA SER A 103 17.70 -37.30 -24.33
C SER A 103 18.86 -36.38 -23.93
N THR A 104 18.66 -35.64 -22.83
CA THR A 104 19.66 -34.70 -22.31
C THR A 104 20.79 -35.42 -21.57
N PHE A 105 20.47 -36.46 -20.80
CA PHE A 105 21.41 -37.22 -20.04
C PHE A 105 21.82 -38.49 -20.84
N LYS A 106 23.09 -38.56 -21.22
CA LYS A 106 23.67 -39.76 -21.84
C LYS A 106 24.62 -40.41 -20.84
N LYS A 107 24.77 -41.75 -20.92
CA LYS A 107 25.76 -42.48 -20.13
C LYS A 107 27.16 -41.89 -20.38
N GLY A 108 27.94 -41.69 -19.32
CA GLY A 108 29.30 -41.16 -19.38
C GLY A 108 29.37 -39.62 -19.25
N ILE A 109 28.24 -38.90 -19.27
CA ILE A 109 28.26 -37.43 -19.07
C ILE A 109 28.39 -37.15 -17.58
N VAL A 110 29.32 -36.23 -17.23
CA VAL A 110 29.44 -35.69 -15.89
C VAL A 110 28.41 -34.60 -15.69
N VAL A 111 27.64 -34.67 -14.62
CA VAL A 111 26.59 -33.70 -14.25
C VAL A 111 26.76 -33.26 -12.81
N CYS A 112 26.43 -32.00 -12.57
CA CYS A 112 26.22 -31.49 -11.23
C CYS A 112 24.72 -31.47 -10.95
N LEU A 113 24.26 -32.06 -9.86
CA LEU A 113 22.87 -32.14 -9.42
C LEU A 113 22.70 -31.43 -8.08
N ALA A 114 21.74 -30.54 -7.99
CA ALA A 114 21.44 -29.79 -6.77
C ALA A 114 19.96 -29.90 -6.42
N GLY A 115 19.64 -30.31 -5.20
CA GLY A 115 18.26 -30.46 -4.76
C GLY A 115 18.11 -31.08 -3.39
N LYS A 116 16.88 -31.27 -2.97
CA LYS A 116 16.56 -31.89 -1.68
C LYS A 116 16.64 -33.42 -1.80
N LEU A 117 17.38 -34.01 -0.88
CA LEU A 117 17.45 -35.46 -0.79
C LEU A 117 16.20 -35.97 -0.07
N ALA A 118 15.42 -36.78 -0.77
CA ALA A 118 14.24 -37.45 -0.23
C ALA A 118 14.58 -38.92 0.08
N GLU A 119 13.87 -39.51 1.01
CA GLU A 119 13.96 -40.94 1.33
C GLU A 119 12.58 -41.60 1.22
N LYS A 120 12.55 -42.76 0.59
CA LYS A 120 11.34 -43.58 0.46
C LYS A 120 11.68 -45.04 0.60
N ARG A 121 11.14 -45.74 1.62
CA ARG A 121 11.40 -47.16 1.90
C ARG A 121 12.89 -47.48 2.02
N GLY A 122 13.65 -46.60 2.71
CA GLY A 122 15.09 -46.79 2.91
C GLY A 122 15.97 -46.42 1.71
N ALA A 123 15.40 -46.06 0.57
CA ALA A 123 16.16 -45.64 -0.60
C ALA A 123 16.20 -44.11 -0.70
N LYS A 124 17.42 -43.56 -0.72
CA LYS A 124 17.67 -42.11 -0.86
C LYS A 124 17.65 -41.72 -2.35
N TYR A 125 16.99 -40.58 -2.68
CA TYR A 125 16.96 -40.07 -4.06
C TYR A 125 16.82 -38.54 -4.07
N LEU A 126 17.33 -37.88 -5.11
CA LEU A 126 17.13 -36.49 -5.39
C LEU A 126 15.80 -36.29 -6.13
N SER A 127 14.90 -35.49 -5.58
CA SER A 127 13.58 -35.22 -6.16
C SER A 127 13.61 -33.92 -6.96
N ASN A 128 13.33 -33.97 -8.26
CA ASN A 128 13.38 -32.86 -9.20
C ASN A 128 14.64 -31.98 -9.05
N PRO A 129 15.87 -32.58 -9.00
CA PRO A 129 17.04 -31.75 -8.79
C PRO A 129 17.28 -30.82 -9.97
N MET A 130 17.81 -29.63 -9.67
CA MET A 130 18.46 -28.79 -10.68
C MET A 130 19.68 -29.51 -11.21
N TYR A 131 19.98 -29.32 -12.48
CA TYR A 131 21.12 -30.02 -13.12
C TYR A 131 21.90 -29.06 -14.01
N GLU A 132 23.21 -29.35 -14.13
CA GLU A 132 24.12 -28.72 -15.06
C GLU A 132 25.09 -29.73 -15.59
N LYS A 133 25.39 -29.69 -16.91
CA LYS A 133 26.40 -30.54 -17.51
C LYS A 133 27.75 -29.91 -17.27
N VAL A 134 28.68 -30.69 -16.72
CA VAL A 134 30.07 -30.25 -16.58
C VAL A 134 30.73 -30.38 -17.97
N ARG A 135 31.20 -29.27 -18.51
CA ARG A 135 31.96 -29.25 -19.77
C ARG A 135 33.37 -29.75 -19.50
N ASP A 136 33.90 -30.58 -20.41
CA ASP A 136 35.21 -31.20 -20.28
C ASP A 136 36.32 -30.13 -20.00
N ALA A 137 37.18 -30.48 -19.04
CA ALA A 137 38.49 -30.00 -18.72
C ALA A 137 38.90 -28.60 -19.25
N GLY A 138 38.64 -27.55 -18.47
CA GLY A 138 39.17 -26.21 -18.68
C GLY A 138 38.32 -25.07 -18.17
N GLY A 139 37.06 -25.31 -17.85
CA GLY A 139 36.20 -24.32 -17.18
C GLY A 139 36.46 -24.35 -15.67
N GLY A 140 36.97 -23.26 -15.10
CA GLY A 140 37.13 -23.10 -13.65
C GLY A 140 35.81 -23.24 -12.91
N GLU A 141 35.86 -23.31 -11.60
CA GLU A 141 34.70 -23.37 -10.68
C GLU A 141 33.66 -22.24 -10.88
N ASP A 142 34.05 -21.17 -11.55
CA ASP A 142 33.24 -19.98 -11.86
C ASP A 142 32.19 -20.16 -12.98
N ASP A 143 32.17 -21.26 -13.70
CA ASP A 143 31.34 -21.43 -14.90
C ASP A 143 29.92 -21.96 -14.61
N TYR A 144 29.62 -22.36 -13.37
CA TYR A 144 28.30 -22.87 -12.98
C TYR A 144 27.27 -21.75 -12.90
N THR A 145 26.09 -22.01 -13.48
CA THR A 145 24.97 -21.06 -13.52
C THR A 145 23.79 -21.52 -12.67
N HIS A 146 23.63 -22.85 -12.53
CA HIS A 146 22.43 -23.44 -11.93
C HIS A 146 22.75 -24.34 -10.73
N THR A 147 24.01 -24.60 -10.45
CA THR A 147 24.49 -25.52 -9.39
C THR A 147 25.83 -25.03 -8.85
N GLY A 148 26.29 -25.57 -7.72
CA GLY A 148 27.64 -25.34 -7.20
C GLY A 148 27.89 -23.90 -6.65
N ARG A 149 26.87 -23.11 -6.41
CA ARG A 149 26.96 -21.73 -5.93
C ARG A 149 25.65 -21.26 -5.29
N LEU A 150 25.62 -20.02 -4.83
CA LEU A 150 24.36 -19.33 -4.50
C LEU A 150 23.57 -19.08 -5.80
N VAL A 151 22.43 -19.74 -5.95
CA VAL A 151 21.63 -19.73 -7.17
C VAL A 151 20.43 -18.78 -7.01
N PRO A 152 20.32 -17.71 -7.83
CA PRO A 152 19.22 -16.76 -7.74
C PRO A 152 17.90 -17.36 -8.19
N VAL A 153 16.82 -17.01 -7.45
CA VAL A 153 15.44 -17.35 -7.78
C VAL A 153 14.70 -16.06 -8.09
N TYR A 154 14.18 -15.96 -9.31
CA TYR A 154 13.48 -14.75 -9.81
C TYR A 154 11.97 -14.88 -9.70
N PRO A 155 11.22 -13.78 -9.67
CA PRO A 155 9.79 -13.79 -9.95
C PRO A 155 9.52 -14.38 -11.34
N GLU A 156 8.60 -15.35 -11.42
CA GLU A 156 8.31 -16.13 -12.62
C GLU A 156 6.90 -15.82 -13.14
N THR A 157 6.66 -16.15 -14.41
CA THR A 157 5.33 -16.17 -15.01
C THR A 157 5.15 -17.42 -15.84
N ALA A 158 3.93 -17.71 -16.27
CA ALA A 158 3.64 -18.88 -17.11
C ALA A 158 4.54 -18.93 -18.35
N GLY A 159 5.39 -19.97 -18.41
CA GLY A 159 6.34 -20.21 -19.50
C GLY A 159 7.66 -19.41 -19.43
N ILE A 160 7.94 -18.70 -18.34
CA ILE A 160 9.26 -18.14 -18.01
C ILE A 160 9.68 -18.65 -16.64
N SER A 161 10.78 -19.39 -16.57
CA SER A 161 11.36 -19.92 -15.33
C SER A 161 12.63 -19.17 -14.94
N SER A 162 12.98 -19.21 -13.64
CA SER A 162 14.25 -18.68 -13.14
C SER A 162 15.47 -19.24 -13.87
N ARG A 163 15.39 -20.51 -14.30
CA ARG A 163 16.45 -21.12 -15.10
C ARG A 163 16.67 -20.39 -16.42
N TRP A 164 15.57 -20.06 -17.12
CA TRP A 164 15.64 -19.34 -18.39
C TRP A 164 16.11 -17.89 -18.16
N LEU A 165 15.64 -17.23 -17.10
CA LEU A 165 16.08 -15.87 -16.75
C LEU A 165 17.59 -15.83 -16.46
N ARG A 166 18.13 -16.78 -15.68
CA ARG A 166 19.57 -16.91 -15.46
C ARG A 166 20.36 -17.05 -16.77
N TYR A 167 19.87 -17.88 -17.68
CA TYR A 167 20.51 -18.10 -18.99
C TYR A 167 20.57 -16.81 -19.83
N ILE A 168 19.52 -16.00 -19.83
CA ILE A 168 19.49 -14.74 -20.60
C ILE A 168 20.26 -13.62 -19.90
N ILE A 169 20.18 -13.52 -18.57
CA ILE A 169 20.80 -12.41 -17.80
C ILE A 169 22.33 -12.59 -17.72
N LYS A 170 22.86 -13.79 -17.47
CA LYS A 170 24.30 -14.02 -17.27
C LYS A 170 25.19 -13.39 -18.36
N PRO A 171 24.93 -13.56 -19.67
CA PRO A 171 25.73 -12.94 -20.71
C PRO A 171 25.66 -11.41 -20.76
N LEU A 172 24.56 -10.81 -20.25
CA LEU A 172 24.38 -9.37 -20.25
C LEU A 172 25.24 -8.69 -19.18
N LEU A 173 25.49 -9.39 -18.07
CA LEU A 173 26.30 -8.84 -16.97
C LEU A 173 27.75 -8.54 -17.39
N GLY A 174 28.30 -9.27 -18.35
CA GLY A 174 29.62 -8.97 -18.93
C GLY A 174 29.69 -7.61 -19.64
N GLN A 175 28.55 -7.04 -20.01
CA GLN A 175 28.47 -5.70 -20.61
C GLN A 175 28.12 -4.60 -19.57
N ALA A 176 27.85 -4.98 -18.33
CA ALA A 176 27.44 -4.06 -17.27
C ALA A 176 28.54 -3.05 -16.89
N ALA A 177 29.82 -3.41 -17.10
CA ALA A 177 30.97 -2.51 -16.93
C ALA A 177 30.89 -1.21 -17.76
N ARG A 178 30.12 -1.23 -18.85
CA ARG A 178 29.92 -0.05 -19.73
C ARG A 178 28.74 0.83 -19.30
N ILE A 179 28.04 0.46 -18.24
CA ILE A 179 26.89 1.21 -17.70
C ILE A 179 27.44 2.13 -16.60
N PRO A 180 27.31 3.46 -16.75
CA PRO A 180 27.73 4.37 -15.69
C PRO A 180 26.88 4.16 -14.44
N ASP A 181 27.50 4.25 -13.26
CA ASP A 181 26.75 4.15 -12.00
C ASP A 181 25.71 5.29 -11.93
N PRO A 182 24.46 4.98 -11.67
CA PRO A 182 23.43 6.00 -11.58
C PRO A 182 23.57 6.89 -10.35
N LEU A 183 24.29 6.44 -9.31
CA LEU A 183 24.56 7.23 -8.11
C LEU A 183 25.87 8.06 -8.30
N PRO A 184 25.90 9.33 -7.88
CA PRO A 184 27.12 10.13 -7.85
C PRO A 184 28.22 9.49 -7.00
N LYS A 185 29.49 9.67 -7.40
CA LYS A 185 30.65 9.16 -6.66
C LYS A 185 30.66 9.58 -5.19
N THR A 186 30.28 10.83 -4.91
CA THR A 186 30.18 11.36 -3.54
C THR A 186 29.21 10.56 -2.65
N ILE A 187 28.14 10.00 -3.23
CA ILE A 187 27.20 9.14 -2.50
C ILE A 187 27.79 7.74 -2.32
N LEU A 188 28.41 7.18 -3.37
CA LEU A 188 29.06 5.87 -3.27
C LEU A 188 30.11 5.83 -2.17
N GLU A 189 30.97 6.86 -2.10
CA GLU A 189 32.02 7.00 -1.09
C GLU A 189 31.44 7.25 0.32
N ALA A 190 30.45 8.14 0.44
CA ALA A 190 29.85 8.49 1.74
C ALA A 190 29.12 7.33 2.43
N TYR A 191 28.61 6.39 1.67
CA TYR A 191 27.84 5.25 2.19
C TYR A 191 28.52 3.88 2.00
N ASP A 192 29.76 3.87 1.54
CA ASP A 192 30.55 2.65 1.26
C ASP A 192 29.80 1.66 0.37
N PHE A 193 29.25 2.15 -0.74
CA PHE A 193 28.57 1.31 -1.72
C PHE A 193 29.55 0.80 -2.77
N MET A 194 29.42 -0.48 -3.11
CA MET A 194 30.16 -1.07 -4.23
C MET A 194 29.77 -0.41 -5.57
N PRO A 195 30.67 -0.32 -6.55
CA PRO A 195 30.36 0.19 -7.89
C PRO A 195 29.25 -0.60 -8.56
N PHE A 196 28.50 0.04 -9.49
CA PHE A 196 27.37 -0.59 -10.19
C PHE A 196 27.74 -1.91 -10.87
N GLU A 197 28.91 -1.96 -11.52
CA GLU A 197 29.40 -3.17 -12.21
C GLU A 197 29.51 -4.36 -11.27
N GLU A 198 30.07 -4.16 -10.09
CA GLU A 198 30.22 -5.19 -9.08
C GLU A 198 28.85 -5.53 -8.46
N ALA A 199 28.09 -4.52 -8.08
CA ALA A 199 26.78 -4.70 -7.46
C ALA A 199 25.82 -5.50 -8.34
N ILE A 200 25.78 -5.22 -9.65
CA ILE A 200 24.90 -5.92 -10.58
C ILE A 200 25.31 -7.40 -10.79
N LYS A 201 26.62 -7.69 -10.73
CA LYS A 201 27.10 -9.07 -10.74
C LYS A 201 26.71 -9.80 -9.46
N GLN A 202 26.98 -9.18 -8.31
CA GLN A 202 26.75 -9.76 -6.98
C GLN A 202 25.25 -9.91 -6.62
N ILE A 203 24.36 -9.09 -7.18
CA ILE A 203 22.92 -9.28 -6.98
C ILE A 203 22.35 -10.44 -7.80
N HIS A 204 22.89 -10.69 -9.01
CA HIS A 204 22.43 -11.75 -9.88
C HIS A 204 23.16 -13.09 -9.66
N PHE A 205 24.46 -13.06 -9.43
CA PHE A 205 25.30 -14.25 -9.25
C PHE A 205 26.32 -13.99 -8.14
N PRO A 206 25.86 -13.97 -6.88
CA PRO A 206 26.73 -13.65 -5.76
C PRO A 206 27.80 -14.71 -5.52
N ASP A 207 28.98 -14.24 -5.12
CA ASP A 207 30.08 -15.11 -4.71
C ASP A 207 29.98 -15.48 -3.22
N SER A 208 29.25 -14.65 -2.42
CA SER A 208 28.92 -14.91 -1.02
C SER A 208 27.58 -14.27 -0.63
N GLU A 209 27.00 -14.73 0.49
CA GLU A 209 25.79 -14.11 1.05
C GLU A 209 26.02 -12.65 1.48
N ASP A 210 27.21 -12.31 1.99
CA ASP A 210 27.56 -10.95 2.38
C ASP A 210 27.59 -10.03 1.15
N LEU A 211 28.22 -10.44 0.06
CA LEU A 211 28.26 -9.65 -1.17
C LEU A 211 26.88 -9.48 -1.78
N ALA A 212 26.03 -10.50 -1.72
CA ALA A 212 24.63 -10.39 -2.12
C ALA A 212 23.88 -9.37 -1.27
N ALA A 213 24.09 -9.37 0.05
CA ALA A 213 23.46 -8.44 0.98
C ALA A 213 23.94 -7.00 0.75
N ARG A 214 25.23 -6.78 0.51
CA ARG A 214 25.80 -5.46 0.18
C ARG A 214 25.25 -4.95 -1.15
N ALA A 215 25.15 -5.78 -2.18
CA ALA A 215 24.56 -5.44 -3.47
C ALA A 215 23.06 -5.07 -3.31
N ARG A 216 22.30 -5.86 -2.55
CA ARG A 216 20.91 -5.59 -2.23
C ARG A 216 20.72 -4.25 -1.54
N LYS A 217 21.57 -3.93 -0.56
CA LYS A 217 21.54 -2.65 0.16
C LYS A 217 21.78 -1.45 -0.77
N LYS A 218 22.72 -1.58 -1.73
CA LYS A 218 22.96 -0.54 -2.74
C LYS A 218 21.73 -0.29 -3.61
N PHE A 219 21.13 -1.33 -4.18
CA PHE A 219 19.96 -1.18 -5.04
C PHE A 219 18.72 -0.72 -4.28
N ALA A 220 18.54 -1.17 -3.04
CA ALA A 220 17.49 -0.66 -2.16
C ALA A 220 17.65 0.83 -1.87
N PHE A 221 18.89 1.28 -1.59
CA PHE A 221 19.18 2.70 -1.44
C PHE A 221 18.94 3.48 -2.74
N GLU A 222 19.35 2.94 -3.89
CA GLU A 222 19.17 3.56 -5.21
C GLU A 222 17.68 3.79 -5.50
N GLU A 223 16.84 2.79 -5.30
CA GLU A 223 15.39 2.92 -5.47
C GLU A 223 14.80 4.05 -4.61
N LEU A 224 15.10 4.03 -3.31
CA LEU A 224 14.64 5.07 -2.38
C LEU A 224 15.19 6.44 -2.70
N PHE A 225 16.45 6.53 -3.09
CA PHE A 225 17.10 7.80 -3.45
C PHE A 225 16.41 8.47 -4.64
N PHE A 226 16.10 7.72 -5.71
CA PHE A 226 15.40 8.29 -6.86
C PHE A 226 13.98 8.74 -6.53
N ILE A 227 13.25 7.99 -5.68
CA ILE A 227 11.95 8.42 -5.18
C ILE A 227 12.08 9.73 -4.41
N GLN A 228 13.00 9.79 -3.42
CA GLN A 228 13.21 10.98 -2.61
C GLN A 228 13.65 12.18 -3.45
N LEU A 229 14.52 11.96 -4.44
CA LEU A 229 15.00 13.00 -5.32
C LEU A 229 13.86 13.58 -6.20
N ALA A 230 12.99 12.72 -6.75
CA ALA A 230 11.83 13.14 -7.52
C ALA A 230 10.86 13.96 -6.67
N VAL A 231 10.51 13.45 -5.49
CA VAL A 231 9.57 14.06 -4.55
C VAL A 231 10.09 15.40 -4.02
N LEU A 232 11.36 15.46 -3.58
CA LEU A 232 11.96 16.70 -3.08
C LEU A 232 12.11 17.76 -4.18
N ARG A 233 12.39 17.34 -5.43
CA ARG A 233 12.44 18.24 -6.57
C ARG A 233 11.05 18.83 -6.89
N GLN A 234 9.99 18.01 -6.82
CA GLN A 234 8.63 18.50 -6.97
C GLN A 234 8.28 19.51 -5.87
N ARG A 235 8.66 19.23 -4.63
CA ARG A 235 8.50 20.18 -3.51
C ARG A 235 9.23 21.51 -3.75
N LEU A 236 10.46 21.47 -4.25
CA LEU A 236 11.19 22.70 -4.59
C LEU A 236 10.50 23.51 -5.70
N ARG A 237 9.89 22.84 -6.68
CA ARG A 237 9.07 23.52 -7.71
C ARG A 237 7.84 24.19 -7.09
N LEU A 238 7.11 23.49 -6.23
CA LEU A 238 5.93 24.03 -5.54
C LEU A 238 6.31 25.22 -4.63
N ASN A 239 7.46 25.19 -3.96
CA ASN A 239 7.94 26.32 -3.14
C ASN A 239 8.35 27.55 -3.95
N ARG A 240 8.51 27.42 -5.29
CA ARG A 240 8.72 28.58 -6.19
C ARG A 240 7.42 29.25 -6.63
N GLU A 241 6.26 28.56 -6.44
CA GLU A 241 4.95 29.16 -6.66
C GLU A 241 4.60 30.14 -5.56
N THR A 242 3.80 31.15 -5.87
CA THR A 242 3.34 32.15 -4.91
C THR A 242 2.00 31.75 -4.30
N ALA A 243 1.82 31.99 -3.02
CA ALA A 243 0.56 31.89 -2.30
C ALA A 243 0.23 33.21 -1.61
N ARG A 244 -1.04 33.41 -1.30
CA ARG A 244 -1.42 34.53 -0.45
C ARG A 244 -1.13 34.17 1.00
N ALA A 245 -0.29 34.95 1.67
CA ALA A 245 -0.06 34.80 3.11
C ALA A 245 -1.37 35.02 3.88
N ILE A 246 -1.70 34.11 4.77
CA ILE A 246 -2.88 34.16 5.63
C ILE A 246 -2.46 34.56 7.05
N PRO A 247 -2.48 35.83 7.40
CA PRO A 247 -2.23 36.25 8.77
C PRO A 247 -3.37 35.77 9.67
N PHE A 248 -3.07 35.40 10.89
CA PHE A 248 -4.10 35.04 11.86
C PHE A 248 -3.98 35.86 13.16
N ASP A 249 -5.14 36.16 13.76
CA ASP A 249 -5.22 36.78 15.06
C ASP A 249 -5.22 35.72 16.17
N GLU A 250 -4.16 35.68 16.96
CA GLU A 250 -4.04 34.74 18.09
C GLU A 250 -5.17 34.90 19.11
N LYS A 251 -5.65 36.13 19.36
CA LYS A 251 -6.74 36.41 20.34
C LYS A 251 -8.04 35.76 19.85
N LEU A 252 -8.33 35.88 18.55
CA LEU A 252 -9.49 35.27 17.92
C LEU A 252 -9.39 33.70 17.99
N ILE A 253 -8.25 33.16 17.65
CA ILE A 253 -8.06 31.70 17.72
C ILE A 253 -8.18 31.19 19.17
N LYS A 254 -7.58 31.88 20.13
CA LYS A 254 -7.75 31.56 21.56
C LYS A 254 -9.21 31.63 22.00
N LYS A 255 -9.97 32.68 21.60
CA LYS A 255 -11.39 32.81 21.87
C LYS A 255 -12.21 31.64 21.28
N PHE A 256 -11.90 31.24 20.03
CA PHE A 256 -12.52 30.09 19.41
C PHE A 256 -12.23 28.80 20.18
N VAL A 257 -10.96 28.53 20.51
CA VAL A 257 -10.56 27.33 21.27
C VAL A 257 -11.23 27.30 22.65
N GLN A 258 -11.38 28.43 23.33
CA GLN A 258 -12.07 28.53 24.63
C GLN A 258 -13.57 28.29 24.52
N SER A 259 -14.20 28.56 23.35
CA SER A 259 -15.65 28.37 23.14
C SER A 259 -15.99 26.88 22.84
N LEU A 260 -15.00 26.03 22.64
CA LEU A 260 -15.23 24.60 22.35
C LEU A 260 -15.78 23.87 23.59
N PRO A 261 -16.72 22.93 23.43
CA PRO A 261 -17.27 22.13 24.53
C PRO A 261 -16.29 21.09 25.10
N PHE A 262 -15.03 21.11 24.67
CA PHE A 262 -13.95 20.19 25.07
C PHE A 262 -12.59 20.89 24.98
N SER A 263 -11.61 20.39 25.69
CA SER A 263 -10.24 20.89 25.62
C SER A 263 -9.43 20.22 24.51
N LEU A 264 -8.63 20.99 23.78
CA LEU A 264 -7.69 20.43 22.80
C LEU A 264 -6.54 19.71 23.49
N THR A 265 -6.08 18.59 22.91
CA THR A 265 -4.84 17.93 23.33
C THR A 265 -3.62 18.76 22.93
N ASP A 266 -2.46 18.47 23.54
CA ASP A 266 -1.22 19.15 23.18
C ASP A 266 -0.80 18.88 21.73
N ALA A 267 -1.02 17.66 21.23
CA ALA A 267 -0.79 17.31 19.84
C ALA A 267 -1.67 18.13 18.89
N GLN A 268 -2.96 18.33 19.20
CA GLN A 268 -3.88 19.16 18.41
C GLN A 268 -3.43 20.62 18.42
N ARG A 269 -3.07 21.17 19.59
CA ARG A 269 -2.58 22.56 19.73
C ARG A 269 -1.31 22.80 18.93
N LYS A 270 -0.32 21.93 19.08
CA LYS A 270 0.95 21.98 18.35
C LYS A 270 0.74 21.90 16.84
N THR A 271 -0.11 21.00 16.40
CA THR A 271 -0.41 20.80 14.99
C THR A 271 -1.15 21.98 14.38
N ALA A 272 -2.18 22.50 15.07
CA ALA A 272 -2.88 23.70 14.63
C ALA A 272 -1.92 24.90 14.49
N TRP A 273 -1.04 25.09 15.47
CA TRP A 273 -0.03 26.15 15.43
C TRP A 273 0.93 26.01 14.25
N GLN A 274 1.41 24.79 13.96
CA GLN A 274 2.26 24.53 12.80
C GLN A 274 1.58 24.90 11.49
N ILE A 275 0.31 24.47 11.32
CA ILE A 275 -0.49 24.78 10.13
C ILE A 275 -0.66 26.29 9.97
N LEU A 276 -1.05 27.01 11.02
CA LEU A 276 -1.23 28.45 10.99
C LEU A 276 0.06 29.20 10.63
N LYS A 277 1.20 28.76 11.18
CA LYS A 277 2.52 29.32 10.85
C LYS A 277 2.93 29.10 9.39
N ASP A 278 2.61 27.93 8.84
CA ASP A 278 2.90 27.67 7.43
C ASP A 278 2.00 28.48 6.50
N MET A 279 0.73 28.71 6.86
CA MET A 279 -0.20 29.52 6.09
C MET A 279 0.17 31.03 6.08
N GLN A 280 1.03 31.50 6.99
CA GLN A 280 1.54 32.87 6.98
C GLN A 280 2.62 33.15 5.91
N ARG A 281 3.12 32.09 5.23
CA ARG A 281 4.17 32.22 4.22
C ARG A 281 3.58 32.68 2.89
N ASP A 282 4.42 33.25 2.05
CA ASP A 282 4.10 33.72 0.69
C ASP A 282 4.18 32.64 -0.38
N HIS A 283 4.42 31.39 0.00
CA HIS A 283 4.44 30.21 -0.84
C HIS A 283 3.45 29.16 -0.33
N PRO A 284 2.95 28.26 -1.21
CA PRO A 284 1.92 27.30 -0.84
C PRO A 284 2.38 26.38 0.29
N ALA A 285 1.65 26.35 1.40
CA ALA A 285 1.79 25.32 2.41
C ALA A 285 1.10 24.05 1.90
N ASN A 286 1.84 22.95 1.85
CA ASN A 286 1.32 21.62 1.51
C ASN A 286 1.52 20.70 2.72
N ARG A 287 0.44 20.38 3.43
CA ARG A 287 0.55 19.64 4.69
C ARG A 287 -0.40 18.44 4.75
N LEU A 288 0.13 17.31 5.24
CA LEU A 288 -0.65 16.12 5.56
C LEU A 288 -0.87 16.06 7.07
N LEU A 289 -2.13 16.14 7.48
CA LEU A 289 -2.59 15.97 8.85
C LEU A 289 -3.01 14.52 9.06
N GLN A 290 -2.23 13.78 9.78
CA GLN A 290 -2.45 12.38 10.07
C GLN A 290 -2.82 12.17 11.54
N GLY A 291 -3.75 11.28 11.80
CA GLY A 291 -4.15 10.89 13.15
C GLY A 291 -5.23 9.82 13.12
N ASP A 292 -5.35 9.06 14.18
CA ASP A 292 -6.33 7.99 14.30
C ASP A 292 -7.78 8.50 14.15
N VAL A 293 -8.72 7.59 13.91
CA VAL A 293 -10.15 7.91 13.88
C VAL A 293 -10.56 8.48 15.24
N GLY A 294 -11.16 9.68 15.21
CA GLY A 294 -11.57 10.38 16.43
C GLY A 294 -10.45 11.13 17.16
N SER A 295 -9.25 11.27 16.59
CA SER A 295 -8.17 12.11 17.14
C SER A 295 -8.43 13.62 17.05
N GLY A 296 -9.53 14.05 16.38
CA GLY A 296 -9.92 15.45 16.27
C GLY A 296 -9.25 16.22 15.13
N LYS A 297 -8.89 15.58 14.02
CA LYS A 297 -8.37 16.25 12.81
C LYS A 297 -9.27 17.38 12.32
N THR A 298 -10.59 17.15 12.36
CA THR A 298 -11.60 18.12 11.88
C THR A 298 -11.53 19.45 12.63
N ILE A 299 -11.30 19.45 13.95
CA ILE A 299 -11.20 20.71 14.70
C ILE A 299 -9.93 21.50 14.34
N VAL A 300 -8.83 20.82 14.06
CA VAL A 300 -7.59 21.45 13.57
C VAL A 300 -7.82 22.07 12.19
N ALA A 301 -8.55 21.39 11.30
CA ALA A 301 -8.95 21.92 9.99
C ALA A 301 -9.90 23.14 10.12
N MET A 302 -10.83 23.14 11.09
CA MET A 302 -11.72 24.28 11.38
C MET A 302 -10.92 25.51 11.84
N ILE A 303 -9.88 25.34 12.65
CA ILE A 303 -8.99 26.44 13.08
C ILE A 303 -8.30 27.07 11.87
N ALA A 304 -7.79 26.26 10.93
CA ALA A 304 -7.17 26.75 9.70
C ALA A 304 -8.18 27.46 8.80
N ALA A 305 -9.39 26.91 8.63
CA ALA A 305 -10.47 27.51 7.84
C ALA A 305 -10.96 28.83 8.44
N LEU A 306 -11.06 28.92 9.78
CA LEU A 306 -11.41 30.18 10.49
C LEU A 306 -10.36 31.26 10.21
N ALA A 307 -9.09 30.94 10.29
CA ALA A 307 -8.01 31.89 9.99
C ALA A 307 -8.08 32.39 8.55
N ALA A 308 -8.31 31.49 7.56
CA ALA A 308 -8.47 31.85 6.17
C ALA A 308 -9.69 32.77 5.94
N ALA A 309 -10.85 32.43 6.50
CA ALA A 309 -12.07 33.23 6.39
C ALA A 309 -11.89 34.64 6.99
N LYS A 310 -11.26 34.74 8.15
CA LYS A 310 -11.04 36.03 8.82
C LYS A 310 -9.97 36.91 8.19
N SER A 311 -9.10 36.33 7.38
CA SER A 311 -8.15 37.07 6.52
C SER A 311 -8.79 37.54 5.19
N GLY A 312 -10.08 37.30 4.96
CA GLY A 312 -10.81 37.63 3.73
C GLY A 312 -10.58 36.63 2.58
N GLY A 313 -10.10 35.44 2.88
CA GLY A 313 -9.96 34.31 1.94
C GLY A 313 -11.12 33.33 2.00
N GLN A 314 -11.18 32.45 1.03
CA GLN A 314 -12.15 31.37 0.99
C GLN A 314 -11.47 30.00 1.17
N THR A 315 -12.22 29.07 1.77
CA THR A 315 -11.78 27.68 1.98
C THR A 315 -12.71 26.72 1.24
N ALA A 316 -12.14 25.80 0.46
CA ALA A 316 -12.84 24.65 -0.11
C ALA A 316 -12.54 23.41 0.75
N VAL A 317 -13.59 22.75 1.26
CA VAL A 317 -13.46 21.49 2.03
C VAL A 317 -14.03 20.35 1.21
N MET A 318 -13.17 19.48 0.71
CA MET A 318 -13.56 18.36 -0.13
C MET A 318 -13.57 17.06 0.66
N VAL A 319 -14.67 16.32 0.55
CA VAL A 319 -14.92 15.07 1.27
C VAL A 319 -15.42 13.98 0.29
N PRO A 320 -15.20 12.68 0.59
CA PRO A 320 -15.50 11.61 -0.36
C PRO A 320 -16.98 11.28 -0.53
N THR A 321 -17.83 11.62 0.44
CA THR A 321 -19.26 11.25 0.42
C THR A 321 -20.17 12.40 0.85
N GLU A 322 -21.43 12.40 0.35
CA GLU A 322 -22.44 13.40 0.75
C GLU A 322 -22.79 13.31 2.24
N ILE A 323 -22.78 12.11 2.83
CA ILE A 323 -23.03 11.91 4.27
C ILE A 323 -21.99 12.69 5.09
N LEU A 324 -20.73 12.53 4.72
CA LEU A 324 -19.63 13.23 5.40
C LEU A 324 -19.68 14.73 5.16
N ALA A 325 -20.08 15.17 3.93
CA ALA A 325 -20.27 16.57 3.63
C ALA A 325 -21.32 17.22 4.54
N ASN A 326 -22.47 16.57 4.73
CA ASN A 326 -23.52 17.04 5.63
C ASN A 326 -23.03 17.10 7.08
N GLN A 327 -22.31 16.09 7.57
CA GLN A 327 -21.75 16.09 8.93
C GLN A 327 -20.74 17.23 9.14
N HIS A 328 -19.85 17.45 8.19
CA HIS A 328 -18.94 18.60 8.26
C HIS A 328 -19.68 19.92 8.19
N TYR A 329 -20.69 20.05 7.31
CA TYR A 329 -21.50 21.25 7.23
C TYR A 329 -22.17 21.57 8.57
N GLU A 330 -22.83 20.59 9.20
CA GLU A 330 -23.46 20.75 10.51
C GLU A 330 -22.44 21.16 11.59
N SER A 331 -21.29 20.46 11.63
CA SER A 331 -20.26 20.70 12.65
C SER A 331 -19.57 22.06 12.46
N PHE A 332 -19.21 22.42 11.22
CA PHE A 332 -18.59 23.71 10.88
C PHE A 332 -19.58 24.86 11.16
N SER A 333 -20.85 24.71 10.73
CA SER A 333 -21.89 25.74 10.99
C SER A 333 -22.09 25.97 12.48
N LYS A 334 -22.22 24.89 13.27
CA LYS A 334 -22.40 24.99 14.71
C LYS A 334 -21.28 25.73 15.41
N LEU A 335 -20.02 25.51 15.01
CA LEU A 335 -18.86 26.04 15.70
C LEU A 335 -18.34 27.37 15.12
N LEU A 336 -18.49 27.62 13.81
CA LEU A 336 -17.89 28.79 13.16
C LEU A 336 -18.90 29.93 12.83
N CYS A 337 -20.21 29.65 12.65
CA CYS A 337 -21.19 30.70 12.43
C CYS A 337 -21.25 31.73 13.59
N PRO A 338 -21.09 31.34 14.88
CA PRO A 338 -21.02 32.33 15.98
C PRO A 338 -19.86 33.33 15.84
N PHE A 339 -18.86 32.97 15.04
CA PHE A 339 -17.73 33.85 14.72
C PHE A 339 -17.96 34.67 13.44
N GLY A 340 -19.16 34.66 12.86
CA GLY A 340 -19.51 35.43 11.66
C GLY A 340 -18.80 34.87 10.41
N VAL A 341 -18.77 33.55 10.27
CA VAL A 341 -18.26 32.84 9.07
C VAL A 341 -19.42 32.18 8.35
N GLU A 342 -19.62 32.53 7.09
CA GLU A 342 -20.68 31.96 6.24
C GLU A 342 -20.21 30.65 5.61
N ILE A 343 -21.00 29.58 5.78
CA ILE A 343 -20.65 28.22 5.37
C ILE A 343 -21.68 27.70 4.37
N GLY A 344 -21.20 27.19 3.27
CA GLY A 344 -22.03 26.56 2.25
C GLY A 344 -21.72 25.06 2.09
N ILE A 345 -22.73 24.31 1.63
CA ILE A 345 -22.57 22.92 1.18
C ILE A 345 -23.01 22.81 -0.28
N LEU A 346 -22.18 22.15 -1.08
CA LEU A 346 -22.42 21.87 -2.49
C LEU A 346 -22.21 20.37 -2.80
N CYS A 347 -23.31 19.65 -2.87
CA CYS A 347 -23.34 18.24 -3.26
C CYS A 347 -24.27 18.04 -4.46
N ALA A 348 -24.33 16.81 -5.00
CA ALA A 348 -25.18 16.51 -6.15
C ALA A 348 -26.65 16.78 -5.87
N LYS A 349 -27.12 16.51 -4.63
CA LYS A 349 -28.55 16.64 -4.22
C LYS A 349 -28.76 17.70 -3.15
N THR A 350 -27.75 18.16 -2.48
CA THR A 350 -27.86 19.07 -1.34
C THR A 350 -27.06 20.33 -1.61
N CYS A 351 -27.74 21.48 -1.62
CA CYS A 351 -27.14 22.79 -1.64
C CYS A 351 -27.79 23.63 -0.53
N ALA A 352 -26.99 24.17 0.37
CA ALA A 352 -27.45 25.04 1.45
C ALA A 352 -26.35 26.01 1.85
N VAL A 353 -26.73 27.11 2.46
CA VAL A 353 -25.82 28.12 3.04
C VAL A 353 -26.35 28.48 4.42
N SER A 354 -25.47 28.69 5.38
CA SER A 354 -25.82 28.77 6.80
C SER A 354 -26.86 29.85 7.10
N SER A 355 -26.78 31.02 6.48
CA SER A 355 -27.76 32.11 6.67
C SER A 355 -29.01 31.99 5.80
N TYR A 356 -28.96 31.27 4.69
CA TYR A 356 -30.06 31.19 3.71
C TYR A 356 -30.82 29.87 3.75
N GLY A 357 -30.31 28.86 4.48
CA GLY A 357 -30.85 27.51 4.45
C GLY A 357 -30.63 26.79 3.11
N LYS A 358 -31.63 26.04 2.62
CA LYS A 358 -31.56 25.39 1.32
C LYS A 358 -31.62 26.39 0.18
N VAL A 359 -30.70 26.32 -0.75
CA VAL A 359 -30.58 27.17 -1.93
C VAL A 359 -30.49 26.35 -3.21
N SER A 360 -30.77 26.99 -4.36
CA SER A 360 -30.51 26.32 -5.64
C SER A 360 -29.00 26.22 -5.91
N LYS A 361 -28.62 25.24 -6.75
CA LYS A 361 -27.20 25.09 -7.14
C LYS A 361 -26.60 26.36 -7.79
N PRO A 362 -27.28 27.05 -8.71
CA PRO A 362 -26.79 28.33 -9.25
C PRO A 362 -26.57 29.38 -8.15
N ALA A 363 -27.51 29.55 -7.23
CA ALA A 363 -27.38 30.52 -6.13
C ALA A 363 -26.19 30.21 -5.20
N ALA A 364 -25.95 28.92 -4.89
CA ALA A 364 -24.77 28.50 -4.12
C ALA A 364 -23.44 28.81 -4.86
N LEU A 365 -23.43 28.67 -6.19
CA LEU A 365 -22.28 29.00 -7.03
C LEU A 365 -22.02 30.51 -7.08
N ASP A 366 -23.09 31.31 -7.20
CA ASP A 366 -22.99 32.79 -7.20
C ASP A 366 -22.46 33.31 -5.87
N LEU A 367 -22.92 32.75 -4.74
CA LEU A 367 -22.43 33.12 -3.41
C LEU A 367 -20.95 32.70 -3.19
N ALA A 368 -20.50 31.59 -3.79
CA ALA A 368 -19.10 31.22 -3.77
C ALA A 368 -18.26 32.18 -4.63
N LYS A 369 -18.79 32.57 -5.80
CA LYS A 369 -18.15 33.47 -6.75
C LYS A 369 -18.07 34.91 -6.25
N SER A 370 -19.08 35.42 -5.55
CA SER A 370 -19.07 36.75 -4.90
C SER A 370 -18.13 36.81 -3.70
N GLY A 371 -17.82 35.65 -3.09
CA GLY A 371 -17.04 35.56 -1.85
C GLY A 371 -17.87 35.65 -0.57
N ASP A 372 -19.21 35.69 -0.68
CA ASP A 372 -20.10 35.75 0.47
C ASP A 372 -20.08 34.41 1.24
N THR A 373 -19.97 33.30 0.55
CA THR A 373 -19.67 32.00 1.19
C THR A 373 -18.17 31.89 1.40
N GLN A 374 -17.73 31.93 2.65
CA GLN A 374 -16.31 31.89 3.02
C GLN A 374 -15.76 30.45 3.11
N ILE A 375 -16.59 29.49 3.50
CA ILE A 375 -16.22 28.08 3.55
C ILE A 375 -17.23 27.28 2.74
N LEU A 376 -16.79 26.61 1.68
CA LEU A 376 -17.64 25.77 0.85
C LEU A 376 -17.23 24.29 1.02
N ILE A 377 -18.16 23.49 1.55
CA ILE A 377 -17.97 22.05 1.79
C ILE A 377 -18.67 21.27 0.69
N GLY A 378 -18.03 20.22 0.17
CA GLY A 378 -18.67 19.40 -0.87
C GLY A 378 -17.88 18.16 -1.23
N THR A 379 -18.45 17.44 -2.19
CA THR A 379 -17.81 16.25 -2.77
C THR A 379 -17.06 16.63 -4.06
N ASN A 380 -16.84 15.69 -4.96
CA ASN A 380 -16.30 15.96 -6.30
C ASN A 380 -17.07 17.05 -7.10
N ALA A 381 -18.24 17.47 -6.61
CA ALA A 381 -18.98 18.59 -7.19
C ALA A 381 -18.16 19.90 -7.17
N LEU A 382 -17.26 20.08 -6.21
CA LEU A 382 -16.38 21.25 -6.10
C LEU A 382 -15.34 21.35 -7.22
N ILE A 383 -15.07 20.27 -7.93
CA ILE A 383 -14.07 20.22 -9.03
C ILE A 383 -14.74 20.35 -10.39
N GLN A 384 -16.06 20.33 -10.46
CA GLN A 384 -16.81 20.42 -11.73
C GLN A 384 -16.62 21.79 -12.37
N LYS A 385 -16.71 21.81 -13.70
CA LYS A 385 -16.71 23.07 -14.47
C LYS A 385 -17.85 23.98 -13.99
N GLY A 386 -17.55 25.23 -13.73
CA GLY A 386 -18.51 26.22 -13.27
C GLY A 386 -18.46 26.54 -11.77
N VAL A 387 -17.65 25.85 -10.99
CA VAL A 387 -17.37 26.27 -9.60
C VAL A 387 -16.22 27.26 -9.62
N GLU A 388 -16.52 28.52 -9.29
CA GLU A 388 -15.53 29.60 -9.23
C GLU A 388 -15.51 30.22 -7.84
N PHE A 389 -14.31 30.53 -7.36
CA PHE A 389 -14.10 31.23 -6.09
C PHE A 389 -13.51 32.62 -6.35
N LYS A 390 -13.90 33.61 -5.56
CA LYS A 390 -13.30 34.94 -5.59
C LYS A 390 -11.85 34.92 -5.16
N ASN A 391 -11.60 34.34 -3.97
CA ASN A 391 -10.29 34.28 -3.30
C ASN A 391 -10.09 32.92 -2.62
N LEU A 392 -9.89 31.85 -3.38
CA LEU A 392 -9.61 30.54 -2.79
C LEU A 392 -8.18 30.51 -2.25
N ASP A 393 -8.03 30.55 -0.94
CA ASP A 393 -6.73 30.61 -0.26
C ASP A 393 -6.37 29.31 0.45
N LEU A 394 -7.36 28.48 0.81
CA LEU A 394 -7.15 27.21 1.48
C LEU A 394 -8.00 26.09 0.86
N VAL A 395 -7.38 24.95 0.60
CA VAL A 395 -8.06 23.72 0.21
C VAL A 395 -7.83 22.67 1.29
N ILE A 396 -8.90 22.09 1.81
CA ILE A 396 -8.87 21.00 2.78
C ILE A 396 -9.41 19.74 2.10
N LEU A 397 -8.63 18.66 2.12
CA LEU A 397 -9.03 17.35 1.57
C LEU A 397 -9.17 16.37 2.74
N ASP A 398 -10.35 15.83 2.96
CA ASP A 398 -10.55 14.77 3.94
C ASP A 398 -10.50 13.40 3.25
N GLU A 399 -9.84 12.42 3.88
CA GLU A 399 -9.56 11.09 3.33
C GLU A 399 -8.83 11.15 1.97
N GLN A 400 -7.64 11.77 1.98
CA GLN A 400 -6.80 12.07 0.81
C GLN A 400 -6.64 10.89 -0.17
N HIS A 401 -6.51 9.65 0.33
CA HIS A 401 -6.30 8.45 -0.48
C HIS A 401 -7.45 8.16 -1.48
N ARG A 402 -8.59 8.84 -1.35
CA ARG A 402 -9.75 8.71 -2.24
C ARG A 402 -9.76 9.74 -3.37
N PHE A 403 -8.76 10.64 -3.41
CA PHE A 403 -8.66 11.71 -4.41
C PHE A 403 -7.38 11.59 -5.24
N GLY A 404 -7.52 11.58 -6.57
CA GLY A 404 -6.39 11.56 -7.49
C GLY A 404 -5.62 12.90 -7.56
N ILE A 405 -4.37 12.85 -7.99
CA ILE A 405 -3.47 14.01 -8.14
C ILE A 405 -4.07 15.08 -9.06
N ASN A 406 -4.72 14.66 -10.16
CA ASN A 406 -5.36 15.56 -11.12
C ASN A 406 -6.52 16.37 -10.53
N GLN A 407 -7.22 15.84 -9.54
CA GLN A 407 -8.32 16.54 -8.88
C GLN A 407 -7.82 17.70 -8.01
N ARG A 408 -6.66 17.53 -7.37
CA ARG A 408 -5.99 18.60 -6.59
C ARG A 408 -5.56 19.75 -7.51
N ALA A 409 -4.93 19.42 -8.63
CA ALA A 409 -4.51 20.42 -9.62
C ALA A 409 -5.69 21.20 -10.22
N THR A 410 -6.86 20.56 -10.36
CA THR A 410 -8.07 21.21 -10.88
C THR A 410 -8.64 22.23 -9.90
N LEU A 411 -8.69 21.92 -8.59
CA LEU A 411 -9.13 22.88 -7.57
C LEU A 411 -8.23 24.12 -7.53
N ALA A 412 -6.92 23.94 -7.67
CA ALA A 412 -5.98 25.04 -7.72
C ALA A 412 -6.20 25.97 -8.95
N LYS A 413 -6.73 25.42 -10.05
CA LYS A 413 -6.99 26.15 -11.31
C LYS A 413 -8.34 26.91 -11.32
N ASN A 414 -9.28 26.59 -10.43
CA ASN A 414 -10.64 27.17 -10.41
C ASN A 414 -10.72 28.59 -9.83
N ARG A 415 -9.69 29.40 -9.97
CA ARG A 415 -9.65 30.82 -9.59
C ARG A 415 -9.96 31.72 -10.77
N GLN A 416 -10.73 32.80 -10.57
CA GLN A 416 -11.10 33.75 -11.63
C GLN A 416 -9.92 34.55 -12.21
N THR A 417 -8.79 34.65 -11.56
CA THR A 417 -7.68 35.51 -11.99
C THR A 417 -6.74 34.80 -12.96
N LYS A 418 -7.03 34.91 -14.26
CA LYS A 418 -6.13 34.56 -15.39
C LYS A 418 -4.98 35.56 -15.62
N LYS A 419 -4.52 36.32 -14.62
CA LYS A 419 -3.39 37.25 -14.78
C LYS A 419 -2.07 36.57 -14.46
N LYS A 420 -1.00 36.96 -15.18
CA LYS A 420 0.40 36.53 -14.96
C LYS A 420 0.74 36.52 -13.46
N GLY A 421 1.14 35.33 -12.92
CA GLY A 421 1.37 35.11 -11.51
C GLY A 421 0.20 34.35 -10.87
N GLN A 422 0.04 33.06 -11.21
CA GLN A 422 -1.02 32.22 -10.62
C GLN A 422 -0.72 32.00 -9.15
N ILE A 423 -1.52 32.61 -8.28
CA ILE A 423 -1.41 32.40 -6.82
C ILE A 423 -2.05 31.05 -6.50
N MET A 424 -1.30 30.14 -5.89
CA MET A 424 -1.76 28.81 -5.49
C MET A 424 -2.40 28.85 -4.09
N PRO A 425 -3.49 28.14 -3.83
CA PRO A 425 -4.01 27.99 -2.48
C PRO A 425 -3.09 27.13 -1.61
N HIS A 426 -3.12 27.36 -0.29
CA HIS A 426 -2.55 26.41 0.68
C HIS A 426 -3.36 25.11 0.67
N LEU A 427 -2.70 23.98 0.88
CA LEU A 427 -3.30 22.64 0.89
C LEU A 427 -3.14 21.96 2.25
N LEU A 428 -4.25 21.56 2.83
CA LEU A 428 -4.30 20.74 4.04
C LEU A 428 -4.99 19.41 3.69
N SER A 429 -4.24 18.34 3.58
CA SER A 429 -4.77 16.99 3.39
C SER A 429 -4.92 16.29 4.73
N MET A 430 -6.03 15.59 4.94
CA MET A 430 -6.28 14.82 6.15
C MET A 430 -6.41 13.34 5.81
N THR A 431 -5.95 12.48 6.71
CA THR A 431 -6.16 11.03 6.61
C THR A 431 -6.37 10.41 7.99
N ALA A 432 -7.34 9.48 8.07
CA ALA A 432 -7.54 8.61 9.22
C ALA A 432 -6.85 7.25 9.04
N THR A 433 -6.37 6.93 7.83
CA THR A 433 -5.52 5.76 7.64
C THR A 433 -4.17 6.02 8.27
N PRO A 434 -3.74 5.20 9.20
CA PRO A 434 -2.39 5.30 9.73
C PRO A 434 -1.41 4.89 8.62
N ILE A 435 -0.56 5.84 8.22
CA ILE A 435 0.49 5.63 7.23
C ILE A 435 1.80 5.55 8.00
N PRO A 436 2.60 4.48 7.86
CA PRO A 436 3.93 4.43 8.46
C PRO A 436 4.73 5.68 8.10
N ARG A 437 5.51 6.19 9.06
CA ARG A 437 6.30 7.43 8.86
C ARG A 437 7.21 7.35 7.63
N THR A 438 7.80 6.19 7.40
CA THR A 438 8.66 5.94 6.23
C THR A 438 7.90 6.01 4.92
N LEU A 439 6.72 5.42 4.87
CA LEU A 439 5.85 5.47 3.70
C LEU A 439 5.36 6.92 3.46
N ALA A 440 5.01 7.65 4.52
CA ALA A 440 4.64 9.05 4.43
C ALA A 440 5.78 9.91 3.87
N LEU A 441 7.01 9.70 4.33
CA LEU A 441 8.20 10.42 3.85
C LEU A 441 8.60 10.05 2.42
N THR A 442 8.21 8.86 1.95
CA THR A 442 8.58 8.36 0.63
C THR A 442 7.52 8.71 -0.42
N VAL A 443 6.25 8.45 -0.14
CA VAL A 443 5.15 8.64 -1.10
C VAL A 443 4.59 10.06 -1.05
N TYR A 444 4.50 10.64 0.14
CA TYR A 444 3.97 11.98 0.39
C TYR A 444 5.06 12.98 0.81
N GLY A 445 6.30 12.77 0.39
CA GLY A 445 7.42 13.60 0.81
C GLY A 445 7.39 15.03 0.26
N ASP A 446 6.46 15.34 -0.64
CA ASP A 446 6.08 16.69 -1.07
C ASP A 446 5.21 17.41 -0.02
N LEU A 447 4.61 16.68 0.92
CA LEU A 447 3.78 17.22 2.00
C LEU A 447 4.58 17.31 3.32
N ASP A 448 4.37 18.37 4.07
CA ASP A 448 4.81 18.46 5.46
C ASP A 448 3.90 17.63 6.35
N LEU A 449 4.47 16.72 7.14
CA LEU A 449 3.71 15.82 7.98
C LEU A 449 3.42 16.43 9.35
N SER A 450 2.16 16.44 9.76
CA SER A 450 1.72 16.73 11.13
C SER A 450 0.96 15.54 11.70
N LEU A 451 1.36 15.09 12.88
CA LEU A 451 0.80 13.91 13.53
C LEU A 451 -0.03 14.34 14.75
N ILE A 452 -1.24 13.79 14.86
CA ILE A 452 -2.03 13.82 16.09
C ILE A 452 -1.98 12.40 16.66
N ASP A 453 -1.03 12.18 17.55
CA ASP A 453 -0.74 10.91 18.22
C ASP A 453 -1.44 10.75 19.57
N GLN A 454 -2.14 11.79 20.01
CA GLN A 454 -2.90 11.79 21.26
C GLN A 454 -4.40 11.72 20.98
N MET A 455 -5.09 10.86 21.73
CA MET A 455 -6.55 10.83 21.74
C MET A 455 -7.13 11.87 22.71
N PRO A 456 -8.33 12.43 22.41
CA PRO A 456 -9.02 13.31 23.36
C PRO A 456 -9.25 12.65 24.72
N PRO A 457 -9.16 13.40 25.82
CA PRO A 457 -9.39 12.87 27.16
C PRO A 457 -10.83 12.34 27.31
N GLY A 458 -11.01 11.30 28.15
CA GLY A 458 -12.32 10.69 28.42
C GLY A 458 -12.70 9.52 27.50
N ARG A 459 -11.95 9.24 26.44
CA ARG A 459 -12.20 8.09 25.57
C ARG A 459 -11.72 6.79 26.21
N LYS A 460 -12.63 5.83 26.40
CA LYS A 460 -12.31 4.50 26.94
C LYS A 460 -11.61 3.65 25.87
N LYS A 461 -10.68 2.82 26.32
CA LYS A 461 -10.01 1.83 25.46
C LYS A 461 -11.04 0.83 24.93
N ILE A 462 -11.01 0.54 23.61
CA ILE A 462 -11.89 -0.43 22.98
C ILE A 462 -11.34 -1.84 23.24
N GLU A 463 -12.11 -2.70 23.90
CA GLU A 463 -11.74 -4.09 24.08
C GLU A 463 -11.85 -4.85 22.76
N THR A 464 -10.74 -5.40 22.29
CA THR A 464 -10.69 -6.18 21.06
C THR A 464 -10.55 -7.64 21.38
N LYS A 465 -11.40 -8.49 20.77
CA LYS A 465 -11.38 -9.95 20.97
C LYS A 465 -11.45 -10.66 19.61
N ILE A 466 -10.71 -11.77 19.46
CA ILE A 466 -10.84 -12.70 18.35
C ILE A 466 -11.85 -13.73 18.74
N ILE A 467 -12.85 -13.97 17.91
CA ILE A 467 -13.94 -14.90 18.14
C ILE A 467 -13.79 -16.07 17.17
N LEU A 468 -13.47 -17.23 17.69
CA LEU A 468 -13.39 -18.49 16.94
C LEU A 468 -14.76 -19.16 16.84
N PRO A 469 -14.94 -20.16 15.97
CA PRO A 469 -16.24 -20.81 15.76
C PRO A 469 -16.91 -21.30 17.04
N ASP A 470 -16.13 -21.85 17.98
CA ASP A 470 -16.63 -22.39 19.25
C ASP A 470 -17.12 -21.30 20.21
N ASP A 471 -16.61 -20.06 20.08
CA ASP A 471 -16.95 -18.94 20.97
C ASP A 471 -18.14 -18.11 20.45
N ARG A 472 -18.66 -18.42 19.26
CA ARG A 472 -19.71 -17.62 18.58
C ARG A 472 -21.00 -17.53 19.40
N ALA A 473 -21.49 -18.65 19.94
CA ALA A 473 -22.74 -18.69 20.68
C ALA A 473 -22.70 -17.78 21.92
N GLY A 474 -21.64 -17.88 22.72
CA GLY A 474 -21.44 -17.02 23.90
C GLY A 474 -21.29 -15.54 23.52
N THR A 475 -20.68 -15.27 22.36
CA THR A 475 -20.52 -13.90 21.86
C THR A 475 -21.84 -13.29 21.39
N TYR A 476 -22.72 -14.05 20.75
CA TYR A 476 -24.05 -13.58 20.36
C TYR A 476 -24.91 -13.27 21.61
N GLU A 477 -24.82 -14.08 22.64
CA GLU A 477 -25.50 -13.81 23.91
C GLU A 477 -24.96 -12.55 24.60
N PHE A 478 -23.65 -12.31 24.52
CA PHE A 478 -23.06 -11.06 25.00
C PHE A 478 -23.58 -9.85 24.20
N ILE A 479 -23.66 -9.92 22.87
CA ILE A 479 -24.21 -8.86 22.01
C ILE A 479 -25.67 -8.57 22.39
N ARG A 480 -26.49 -9.61 22.59
CA ARG A 480 -27.90 -9.48 23.01
C ARG A 480 -28.03 -8.66 24.29
N ARG A 481 -27.29 -9.03 25.34
CA ARG A 481 -27.29 -8.32 26.64
C ARG A 481 -26.88 -6.86 26.52
N GLN A 482 -25.91 -6.55 25.67
CA GLN A 482 -25.49 -5.17 25.45
C GLN A 482 -26.58 -4.35 24.74
N ILE A 483 -27.30 -4.94 23.80
CA ILE A 483 -28.41 -4.28 23.09
C ILE A 483 -29.61 -4.09 24.01
N GLU A 484 -29.94 -5.05 24.84
CA GLU A 484 -30.98 -4.94 25.86
C GLU A 484 -30.69 -3.80 26.87
N SER A 485 -29.42 -3.50 27.12
CA SER A 485 -29.01 -2.32 27.91
C SER A 485 -29.07 -1.01 27.17
N GLY A 486 -29.67 -0.97 25.95
CA GLY A 486 -29.90 0.23 25.15
C GLY A 486 -28.75 0.61 24.21
N GLN A 487 -27.77 -0.26 24.00
CA GLN A 487 -26.64 -0.03 23.09
C GLN A 487 -26.94 -0.51 21.69
N GLN A 488 -26.08 -0.15 20.74
CA GLN A 488 -26.22 -0.52 19.32
C GLN A 488 -24.96 -1.20 18.80
N ALA A 489 -25.12 -2.03 17.76
CA ALA A 489 -24.03 -2.78 17.15
C ALA A 489 -23.90 -2.54 15.65
N PHE A 490 -22.65 -2.55 15.16
CA PHE A 490 -22.33 -2.70 13.76
C PHE A 490 -21.81 -4.11 13.47
N VAL A 491 -22.27 -4.71 12.37
CA VAL A 491 -21.75 -5.97 11.85
C VAL A 491 -21.22 -5.74 10.44
N ILE A 492 -19.93 -5.96 10.25
CA ILE A 492 -19.25 -5.77 8.97
C ILE A 492 -19.03 -7.12 8.32
N CYS A 493 -19.45 -7.24 7.05
CA CYS A 493 -19.28 -8.44 6.24
C CYS A 493 -18.19 -8.22 5.18
N PRO A 494 -17.35 -9.24 4.90
CA PRO A 494 -16.39 -9.18 3.81
C PRO A 494 -17.10 -9.21 2.45
N ARG A 495 -16.40 -8.83 1.38
CA ARG A 495 -16.84 -9.13 0.02
C ARG A 495 -16.67 -10.63 -0.21
N ILE A 496 -17.70 -11.29 -0.74
CA ILE A 496 -17.58 -12.64 -1.28
C ILE A 496 -17.40 -12.48 -2.79
N ASP A 497 -16.27 -12.94 -3.32
CA ASP A 497 -16.12 -13.12 -4.76
C ASP A 497 -16.90 -14.36 -5.20
N PRO A 498 -17.64 -14.31 -6.33
CA PRO A 498 -18.53 -15.40 -6.75
C PRO A 498 -17.84 -16.70 -7.19
N GLU A 499 -16.53 -16.77 -7.21
CA GLU A 499 -15.73 -17.89 -7.72
C GLU A 499 -14.81 -18.54 -6.66
N GLU A 500 -15.31 -18.81 -5.46
CA GLU A 500 -14.63 -19.79 -4.60
C GLU A 500 -15.34 -21.14 -4.65
N GLY A 501 -15.17 -21.84 -5.77
CA GLY A 501 -15.07 -23.30 -5.76
C GLY A 501 -13.78 -23.62 -5.04
N GLN A 502 -13.88 -24.26 -3.87
CA GLN A 502 -12.86 -24.79 -2.96
C GLN A 502 -11.40 -24.39 -3.27
N PRO A 503 -10.72 -23.62 -2.43
CA PRO A 503 -9.29 -23.42 -2.55
C PRO A 503 -8.62 -24.76 -2.24
N GLU A 504 -8.01 -25.40 -3.25
CA GLU A 504 -6.95 -26.37 -2.99
C GLU A 504 -5.86 -25.64 -2.16
N ILE A 505 -5.73 -26.05 -0.91
CA ILE A 505 -4.63 -25.63 -0.04
C ILE A 505 -3.34 -26.16 -0.65
N LYS A 506 -2.76 -25.42 -1.58
CA LYS A 506 -1.34 -25.57 -1.91
C LYS A 506 -0.58 -24.75 -0.88
N ARG A 507 0.10 -25.45 0.01
CA ARG A 507 1.16 -24.87 0.86
C ARG A 507 2.10 -24.10 -0.07
N ASP A 508 2.31 -22.81 0.22
CA ASP A 508 3.17 -21.86 -0.48
C ASP A 508 2.47 -21.00 -1.56
N GLY A 509 2.05 -19.81 -1.19
CA GLY A 509 1.80 -18.66 -2.05
C GLY A 509 0.34 -18.46 -2.48
N ILE A 510 -0.30 -17.48 -1.90
CA ILE A 510 -1.60 -16.95 -2.36
C ILE A 510 -1.34 -16.21 -3.68
N LEU A 511 -1.82 -16.77 -4.80
CA LEU A 511 -1.89 -16.08 -6.09
C LEU A 511 -3.07 -15.10 -6.06
N PHE A 512 -2.78 -13.81 -6.16
CA PHE A 512 -3.75 -12.76 -6.43
C PHE A 512 -4.11 -12.82 -7.93
N ASP A 513 -5.39 -13.03 -8.28
CA ASP A 513 -5.86 -12.89 -9.66
C ASP A 513 -6.20 -11.42 -9.96
N PRO A 514 -5.47 -10.74 -10.88
CA PRO A 514 -5.75 -9.35 -11.24
C PRO A 514 -7.03 -9.16 -12.06
N LYS A 515 -7.72 -10.23 -12.46
CA LYS A 515 -8.93 -10.19 -13.30
C LYS A 515 -10.24 -10.43 -12.54
N ALA A 516 -10.22 -10.49 -11.20
CA ALA A 516 -11.44 -10.60 -10.43
C ALA A 516 -12.35 -9.40 -10.67
N ASP A 517 -13.56 -9.67 -11.13
CA ASP A 517 -14.56 -8.67 -11.49
C ASP A 517 -14.98 -7.85 -10.27
N TRP A 518 -14.57 -6.59 -10.22
CA TRP A 518 -14.85 -5.62 -9.15
C TRP A 518 -16.31 -5.12 -9.14
N SER A 519 -17.25 -5.84 -9.75
CA SER A 519 -18.66 -5.42 -9.94
C SER A 519 -19.49 -5.24 -8.66
N GLY A 520 -18.96 -5.52 -7.49
CA GLY A 520 -19.65 -5.31 -6.20
C GLY A 520 -20.87 -6.24 -5.95
N ALA A 521 -21.14 -7.21 -6.81
CA ALA A 521 -22.26 -8.15 -6.67
C ALA A 521 -22.07 -9.09 -5.47
N GLY A 522 -20.85 -9.62 -5.27
CA GLY A 522 -20.53 -10.51 -4.15
C GLY A 522 -20.69 -9.87 -2.78
N ALA A 523 -20.30 -8.58 -2.65
CA ALA A 523 -20.45 -7.86 -1.39
C ALA A 523 -21.91 -7.69 -0.94
N VAL A 524 -22.84 -7.53 -1.88
CA VAL A 524 -24.27 -7.41 -1.58
C VAL A 524 -24.85 -8.76 -1.16
N LYS A 525 -24.40 -9.84 -1.76
CA LYS A 525 -24.84 -11.21 -1.41
C LYS A 525 -24.43 -11.55 0.02
N ALA A 526 -23.18 -11.31 0.39
CA ALA A 526 -22.67 -11.54 1.75
C ALA A 526 -23.44 -10.79 2.83
N VAL A 527 -23.74 -9.51 2.59
CA VAL A 527 -24.52 -8.70 3.56
C VAL A 527 -25.94 -9.20 3.67
N LYS A 528 -26.57 -9.62 2.57
CA LYS A 528 -27.94 -10.17 2.60
C LYS A 528 -27.99 -11.50 3.35
N GLU A 529 -27.07 -12.41 3.08
CA GLU A 529 -26.98 -13.70 3.76
C GLU A 529 -26.79 -13.53 5.26
N GLU A 530 -25.85 -12.67 5.67
CA GLU A 530 -25.61 -12.40 7.09
C GLU A 530 -26.80 -11.66 7.73
N TYR A 531 -27.42 -10.71 7.02
CA TYR A 531 -28.65 -10.06 7.49
C TYR A 531 -29.77 -11.07 7.73
N GLU A 532 -30.00 -12.01 6.80
CA GLU A 532 -31.03 -13.04 6.96
C GLU A 532 -30.75 -13.98 8.11
N LYS A 533 -29.49 -14.42 8.25
CA LYS A 533 -29.05 -15.27 9.35
C LYS A 533 -29.24 -14.58 10.71
N LEU A 534 -28.79 -13.34 10.83
CA LEU A 534 -28.90 -12.59 12.08
C LEU A 534 -30.37 -12.28 12.41
N SER A 535 -31.19 -11.90 11.42
CA SER A 535 -32.61 -11.51 11.66
C SER A 535 -33.56 -12.65 11.84
N LYS A 536 -33.27 -13.85 11.27
CA LYS A 536 -34.22 -14.99 11.34
C LYS A 536 -33.79 -16.04 12.36
N GLU A 537 -32.48 -16.25 12.53
CA GLU A 537 -31.96 -17.39 13.31
C GLU A 537 -31.33 -16.96 14.64
N ILE A 538 -30.57 -15.83 14.68
CA ILE A 538 -29.77 -15.46 15.84
C ILE A 538 -30.47 -14.42 16.73
N PHE A 539 -31.00 -13.36 16.14
CA PHE A 539 -31.64 -12.24 16.83
C PHE A 539 -32.99 -11.87 16.24
N PRO A 540 -33.99 -12.82 16.22
CA PRO A 540 -35.32 -12.55 15.63
C PRO A 540 -36.08 -11.46 16.37
N GLU A 541 -35.73 -11.17 17.61
CA GLU A 541 -36.36 -10.16 18.48
C GLU A 541 -35.79 -8.73 18.27
N LEU A 542 -34.63 -8.59 17.61
CA LEU A 542 -33.94 -7.30 17.47
C LEU A 542 -34.27 -6.64 16.12
N ARG A 543 -34.22 -5.30 16.13
CA ARG A 543 -34.45 -4.49 14.92
C ARG A 543 -33.12 -4.38 14.12
N ILE A 544 -32.99 -5.17 13.06
CA ILE A 544 -31.79 -5.24 12.24
C ILE A 544 -31.98 -4.43 10.96
N GLY A 545 -31.04 -3.55 10.67
CA GLY A 545 -30.96 -2.80 9.44
C GLY A 545 -29.84 -3.31 8.53
N MET A 546 -29.95 -3.02 7.23
CA MET A 546 -28.94 -3.40 6.23
C MET A 546 -28.45 -2.16 5.47
N LEU A 547 -27.13 -2.09 5.20
CA LEU A 547 -26.50 -0.99 4.45
C LEU A 547 -25.42 -1.51 3.50
N HIS A 548 -25.54 -1.24 2.19
CA HIS A 548 -24.52 -1.65 1.22
C HIS A 548 -24.33 -0.65 0.08
N GLY A 549 -23.24 -0.78 -0.67
CA GLY A 549 -22.80 0.18 -1.68
C GLY A 549 -23.82 0.45 -2.80
N LYS A 550 -24.63 -0.58 -3.21
CA LYS A 550 -25.60 -0.47 -4.31
C LYS A 550 -26.93 0.21 -3.94
N MET A 551 -27.18 0.50 -2.66
CA MET A 551 -28.39 1.24 -2.24
C MET A 551 -28.35 2.68 -2.75
N LYS A 552 -29.53 3.26 -3.04
CA LYS A 552 -29.65 4.68 -3.41
C LYS A 552 -29.26 5.58 -2.22
N ALA A 553 -28.77 6.78 -2.52
CA ALA A 553 -28.32 7.71 -1.48
C ALA A 553 -29.41 8.05 -0.45
N ALA A 554 -30.69 8.17 -0.89
CA ALA A 554 -31.81 8.42 -0.01
C ALA A 554 -32.07 7.26 0.96
N GLU A 555 -32.01 6.02 0.48
CA GLU A 555 -32.17 4.81 1.30
C GLU A 555 -31.05 4.69 2.35
N LYS A 556 -29.81 4.96 1.95
CA LYS A 556 -28.67 4.99 2.87
C LYS A 556 -28.88 6.02 3.98
N GLN A 557 -29.34 7.22 3.62
CA GLN A 557 -29.60 8.30 4.57
C GLN A 557 -30.74 7.93 5.54
N GLU A 558 -31.80 7.30 5.04
CA GLU A 558 -32.93 6.84 5.85
C GLU A 558 -32.49 5.79 6.89
N VAL A 559 -31.73 4.76 6.46
CA VAL A 559 -31.20 3.74 7.36
C VAL A 559 -30.30 4.37 8.43
N MET A 560 -29.43 5.31 8.04
CA MET A 560 -28.57 6.04 8.97
C MET A 560 -29.34 6.90 9.96
N ASN A 561 -30.39 7.56 9.52
CA ASN A 561 -31.27 8.34 10.40
C ASN A 561 -32.02 7.44 11.39
N LYS A 562 -32.50 6.27 10.95
CA LYS A 562 -33.12 5.26 11.82
C LYS A 562 -32.14 4.74 12.87
N MET A 563 -30.87 4.50 12.49
CA MET A 563 -29.82 4.07 13.41
C MET A 563 -29.51 5.18 14.45
N LYS A 564 -29.35 6.44 14.01
CA LYS A 564 -29.15 7.58 14.91
C LYS A 564 -30.33 7.80 15.88
N ALA A 565 -31.54 7.55 15.42
CA ALA A 565 -32.76 7.67 16.23
C ALA A 565 -33.03 6.47 17.15
N GLY A 566 -32.13 5.49 17.23
CA GLY A 566 -32.30 4.29 18.06
C GLY A 566 -33.40 3.35 17.57
N LYS A 567 -33.83 3.45 16.30
CA LYS A 567 -34.85 2.58 15.67
C LYS A 567 -34.27 1.33 15.05
N ILE A 568 -32.95 1.18 15.02
CA ILE A 568 -32.20 0.02 14.57
C ILE A 568 -31.22 -0.34 15.69
N ASP A 569 -31.18 -1.58 16.10
CA ASP A 569 -30.31 -2.11 17.14
C ASP A 569 -28.99 -2.63 16.57
N ILE A 570 -29.07 -3.34 15.43
CA ILE A 570 -27.92 -3.90 14.72
C ILE A 570 -27.93 -3.40 13.27
N LEU A 571 -26.81 -2.86 12.80
CA LEU A 571 -26.64 -2.46 11.40
C LEU A 571 -25.62 -3.39 10.72
N VAL A 572 -26.12 -4.24 9.81
CA VAL A 572 -25.29 -5.11 8.98
C VAL A 572 -24.82 -4.35 7.73
N SER A 573 -23.53 -4.31 7.47
CA SER A 573 -23.01 -3.53 6.36
C SER A 573 -21.74 -4.12 5.73
N THR A 574 -21.43 -3.64 4.53
CA THR A 574 -20.10 -3.77 3.93
C THR A 574 -19.14 -2.71 4.50
N SER A 575 -17.93 -2.62 3.96
CA SER A 575 -16.95 -1.56 4.27
C SER A 575 -17.45 -0.12 4.04
N VAL A 576 -18.68 0.10 3.59
CA VAL A 576 -19.27 1.45 3.43
C VAL A 576 -19.32 2.21 4.76
N ILE A 577 -19.38 1.53 5.90
CA ILE A 577 -19.28 2.13 7.24
C ILE A 577 -17.89 2.73 7.53
N GLU A 578 -16.88 2.35 6.78
CA GLU A 578 -15.50 2.87 6.92
C GLU A 578 -15.43 4.41 6.86
N VAL A 579 -16.41 5.08 6.22
CA VAL A 579 -16.38 6.52 5.99
C VAL A 579 -17.47 7.26 6.75
N GLY A 580 -17.04 8.08 7.72
CA GLY A 580 -17.80 9.23 8.22
C GLY A 580 -19.02 8.96 9.10
N ILE A 581 -19.24 7.75 9.62
CA ILE A 581 -20.38 7.46 10.49
C ILE A 581 -20.03 7.76 11.95
N ASP A 582 -20.86 8.60 12.58
CA ASP A 582 -20.76 8.94 14.00
C ASP A 582 -22.08 8.60 14.71
N ILE A 583 -22.07 7.53 15.50
CA ILE A 583 -23.22 7.09 16.32
C ILE A 583 -22.67 6.81 17.73
N PRO A 584 -22.86 7.76 18.67
CA PRO A 584 -22.30 7.64 20.02
C PRO A 584 -22.75 6.39 20.77
N ASN A 585 -23.99 5.90 20.50
CA ASN A 585 -24.58 4.75 21.16
C ASN A 585 -24.17 3.39 20.58
N ALA A 586 -23.43 3.38 19.45
CA ALA A 586 -22.87 2.15 18.87
C ALA A 586 -21.58 1.79 19.61
N THR A 587 -21.67 0.76 20.46
CA THR A 587 -20.58 0.30 21.31
C THR A 587 -19.96 -1.02 20.86
N ILE A 588 -20.63 -1.74 19.94
CA ILE A 588 -20.13 -3.01 19.43
C ILE A 588 -19.80 -2.91 17.94
N MET A 589 -18.59 -3.31 17.59
CA MET A 589 -18.13 -3.52 16.23
C MET A 589 -17.84 -5.02 16.04
N ALA A 590 -18.69 -5.74 15.35
CA ALA A 590 -18.47 -7.12 14.95
C ALA A 590 -17.99 -7.17 13.50
N VAL A 591 -16.89 -7.88 13.23
CA VAL A 591 -16.32 -8.02 11.89
C VAL A 591 -16.29 -9.50 11.51
N GLU A 592 -17.19 -9.92 10.64
CA GLU A 592 -17.24 -11.28 10.10
C GLU A 592 -16.11 -11.52 9.11
N GLY A 593 -15.52 -12.73 9.12
CA GLY A 593 -14.40 -13.08 8.26
C GLY A 593 -13.22 -12.11 8.38
N SER A 594 -12.91 -11.70 9.60
CA SER A 594 -11.92 -10.66 9.89
C SER A 594 -10.51 -10.94 9.34
N HIS A 595 -10.13 -12.21 9.12
CA HIS A 595 -8.88 -12.62 8.48
C HIS A 595 -8.77 -12.18 7.01
N LYS A 596 -9.88 -11.83 6.35
CA LYS A 596 -9.92 -11.36 4.96
C LYS A 596 -9.64 -9.85 4.83
N PHE A 597 -9.65 -9.11 5.93
CA PHE A 597 -9.40 -7.66 5.93
C PHE A 597 -7.94 -7.29 6.21
N GLY A 598 -7.50 -6.16 5.66
CA GLY A 598 -6.23 -5.54 6.01
C GLY A 598 -6.23 -4.92 7.41
N LEU A 599 -5.04 -4.81 8.05
CA LEU A 599 -4.92 -4.22 9.40
C LEU A 599 -5.44 -2.78 9.47
N ALA A 600 -5.16 -1.97 8.45
CA ALA A 600 -5.65 -0.60 8.39
C ALA A 600 -7.20 -0.53 8.37
N GLN A 601 -7.86 -1.42 7.63
CA GLN A 601 -9.33 -1.48 7.59
C GLN A 601 -9.91 -1.92 8.94
N LEU A 602 -9.35 -2.98 9.54
CA LEU A 602 -9.78 -3.45 10.85
C LEU A 602 -9.64 -2.34 11.91
N HIS A 603 -8.55 -1.58 11.87
CA HIS A 603 -8.34 -0.44 12.75
C HIS A 603 -9.37 0.68 12.50
N GLN A 604 -9.69 0.98 11.25
CA GLN A 604 -10.72 1.96 10.91
C GLN A 604 -12.10 1.54 11.39
N PHE A 605 -12.47 0.24 11.25
CA PHE A 605 -13.71 -0.28 11.81
C PHE A 605 -13.72 -0.19 13.33
N ARG A 606 -12.64 -0.60 14.02
CA ARG A 606 -12.51 -0.43 15.46
C ARG A 606 -12.74 1.01 15.91
N GLY A 607 -12.22 1.97 15.17
CA GLY A 607 -12.36 3.40 15.46
C GLY A 607 -13.78 3.97 15.29
N ARG A 608 -14.73 3.21 14.72
CA ARG A 608 -16.13 3.65 14.55
C ARG A 608 -16.96 3.52 15.82
N VAL A 609 -16.51 2.76 16.81
CA VAL A 609 -17.09 2.66 18.14
C VAL A 609 -16.22 3.35 19.18
N GLY A 610 -16.67 3.45 20.42
CA GLY A 610 -15.93 4.10 21.52
C GLY A 610 -15.95 5.63 21.45
N ARG A 611 -17.07 6.21 21.00
CA ARG A 611 -17.27 7.66 20.97
C ARG A 611 -18.18 8.18 22.07
N GLY A 612 -18.85 7.28 22.78
CA GLY A 612 -19.70 7.57 23.94
C GLY A 612 -18.99 7.28 25.27
N GLU A 613 -19.75 7.37 26.36
CA GLU A 613 -19.27 7.13 27.73
C GLU A 613 -19.23 5.62 28.07
N HIS A 614 -19.88 4.77 27.28
CA HIS A 614 -19.96 3.34 27.51
C HIS A 614 -18.70 2.61 27.03
N GLN A 615 -18.40 1.46 27.69
CA GLN A 615 -17.34 0.56 27.24
C GLN A 615 -17.69 0.03 25.84
N SER A 616 -16.71 0.00 24.94
CA SER A 616 -16.92 -0.46 23.57
C SER A 616 -16.04 -1.67 23.25
N TYR A 617 -16.55 -2.49 22.32
CA TYR A 617 -15.99 -3.78 21.99
C TYR A 617 -15.80 -3.92 20.48
N CYS A 618 -14.66 -4.50 20.08
CA CYS A 618 -14.36 -4.88 18.70
C CYS A 618 -14.20 -6.40 18.63
N LEU A 619 -15.17 -7.08 18.05
CA LEU A 619 -15.29 -8.54 18.00
C LEU A 619 -14.91 -9.01 16.59
N LEU A 620 -13.74 -9.68 16.49
CA LEU A 620 -13.15 -10.12 15.21
C LEU A 620 -13.45 -11.60 14.99
N PHE A 621 -14.52 -11.89 14.26
CA PHE A 621 -14.92 -13.26 13.93
C PHE A 621 -14.01 -13.83 12.84
N SER A 622 -13.39 -14.97 13.12
CA SER A 622 -12.43 -15.62 12.22
C SER A 622 -12.47 -17.14 12.39
N ASP A 623 -12.21 -17.87 11.30
CA ASP A 623 -12.15 -19.34 11.33
C ASP A 623 -10.84 -19.83 11.95
N TYR A 624 -9.78 -19.00 11.92
CA TYR A 624 -8.47 -19.30 12.47
C TYR A 624 -7.72 -18.04 12.90
N PRO A 625 -6.81 -18.11 13.88
CA PRO A 625 -6.01 -16.98 14.29
C PRO A 625 -4.93 -16.66 13.23
N THR A 626 -4.70 -15.37 12.98
CA THR A 626 -3.64 -14.90 12.07
C THR A 626 -2.70 -13.93 12.76
N ARG A 627 -1.49 -13.74 12.20
CA ARG A 627 -0.54 -12.73 12.71
C ARG A 627 -1.13 -11.32 12.71
N ARG A 628 -1.96 -11.00 11.70
CA ARG A 628 -2.66 -9.70 11.61
C ARG A 628 -3.65 -9.51 12.76
N LEU A 629 -4.46 -10.52 13.05
CA LEU A 629 -5.42 -10.46 14.15
C LEU A 629 -4.72 -10.38 15.51
N ALA A 630 -3.61 -11.10 15.69
CA ALA A 630 -2.79 -10.99 16.90
C ALA A 630 -2.21 -9.57 17.08
N ALA A 631 -1.83 -8.89 16.01
CA ALA A 631 -1.40 -7.49 16.06
C ALA A 631 -2.54 -6.57 16.53
N MET A 632 -3.80 -6.80 16.07
CA MET A 632 -4.97 -6.03 16.51
C MET A 632 -5.26 -6.14 18.03
N LEU A 633 -4.94 -7.28 18.64
CA LEU A 633 -5.05 -7.45 20.10
C LEU A 633 -3.96 -6.69 20.85
N LYS A 634 -2.76 -6.68 20.30
CA LYS A 634 -1.56 -6.14 20.99
C LYS A 634 -1.46 -4.63 20.91
N PHE A 635 -1.89 -4.02 19.79
CA PHE A 635 -1.67 -2.60 19.51
C PHE A 635 -2.99 -1.84 19.40
N ASP A 636 -3.09 -0.74 20.14
CA ASP A 636 -4.22 0.18 20.08
C ASP A 636 -4.00 1.31 19.06
N SER A 637 -2.76 1.77 18.92
CA SER A 637 -2.38 2.84 18.00
C SER A 637 -2.36 2.37 16.55
N GLY A 638 -3.02 3.12 15.68
CA GLY A 638 -3.00 2.87 14.24
C GLY A 638 -1.60 2.97 13.64
N PHE A 639 -0.73 3.81 14.17
CA PHE A 639 0.66 3.95 13.71
C PHE A 639 1.44 2.65 13.90
N HIS A 640 1.38 2.03 15.09
CA HIS A 640 2.03 0.75 15.34
C HIS A 640 1.43 -0.39 14.51
N LEU A 641 0.10 -0.36 14.29
CA LEU A 641 -0.55 -1.34 13.42
C LEU A 641 -0.11 -1.20 11.96
N ALA A 642 0.08 0.03 11.47
CA ALA A 642 0.57 0.27 10.12
C ALA A 642 2.03 -0.18 9.93
N GLU A 643 2.88 0.03 10.94
CA GLU A 643 4.26 -0.49 10.93
C GLU A 643 4.26 -2.03 10.91
N LYS A 644 3.40 -2.67 11.71
CA LYS A 644 3.26 -4.13 11.73
C LYS A 644 2.66 -4.69 10.44
N ASP A 645 1.72 -3.98 9.80
CA ASP A 645 1.18 -4.38 8.50
C ASP A 645 2.29 -4.38 7.42
N LEU A 646 3.16 -3.36 7.46
CA LEU A 646 4.31 -3.26 6.59
C LEU A 646 5.32 -4.42 6.79
N GLU A 647 5.60 -4.77 8.05
CA GLU A 647 6.45 -5.92 8.38
C GLU A 647 5.84 -7.26 7.92
N ILE A 648 4.54 -7.46 8.11
CA ILE A 648 3.84 -8.71 7.78
C ILE A 648 3.72 -8.91 6.27
N ARG A 649 3.45 -7.85 5.52
CA ARG A 649 3.33 -7.91 4.05
C ARG A 649 4.66 -8.14 3.35
N GLY A 650 5.76 -7.69 3.95
CA GLY A 650 7.08 -7.75 3.32
C GLY A 650 7.26 -6.69 2.20
N PRO A 651 8.45 -6.63 1.59
CA PRO A 651 8.81 -5.56 0.65
C PRO A 651 8.05 -5.58 -0.70
N GLY A 652 7.45 -6.70 -1.09
CA GLY A 652 6.83 -6.87 -2.42
C GLY A 652 5.34 -6.57 -2.53
N GLU A 653 4.59 -6.52 -1.41
CA GLU A 653 3.12 -6.39 -1.44
C GLU A 653 2.59 -5.01 -1.04
N VAL A 654 3.44 -4.05 -0.74
CA VAL A 654 3.03 -2.74 -0.19
C VAL A 654 2.38 -1.85 -1.25
N PHE A 655 2.72 -2.06 -2.50
CA PHE A 655 2.20 -1.31 -3.63
C PHE A 655 1.39 -2.20 -4.55
N GLY A 656 0.12 -2.44 -4.21
CA GLY A 656 -0.85 -2.82 -5.23
C GLY A 656 -0.85 -1.72 -6.29
N SER A 657 -0.48 -2.07 -7.50
CA SER A 657 -0.12 -1.21 -8.63
C SER A 657 -1.15 -0.15 -9.06
N GLN A 658 -2.27 0.00 -8.37
CA GLN A 658 -3.34 0.91 -8.76
C GLN A 658 -3.77 1.95 -7.72
N GLN A 659 -3.37 1.84 -6.45
CA GLN A 659 -3.90 2.77 -5.43
C GLN A 659 -3.00 3.94 -5.07
N TRP A 660 -1.69 3.89 -5.32
CA TRP A 660 -0.75 4.85 -4.73
C TRP A 660 0.14 5.59 -5.72
N GLY A 661 0.18 5.21 -7.01
CA GLY A 661 1.04 5.87 -8.01
C GLY A 661 2.54 5.76 -7.75
N ALA A 662 2.96 4.99 -6.75
CA ALA A 662 4.36 4.75 -6.46
C ALA A 662 4.88 3.54 -7.24
N PRO A 663 6.12 3.57 -7.74
CA PRO A 663 6.71 2.44 -8.44
C PRO A 663 6.90 1.25 -7.52
N ASP A 664 6.75 0.04 -8.07
CA ASP A 664 7.02 -1.20 -7.35
C ASP A 664 8.47 -1.22 -6.86
N LEU A 665 8.66 -1.38 -5.55
CA LEU A 665 9.98 -1.53 -4.95
C LEU A 665 10.43 -2.98 -5.07
N ALA A 666 11.47 -3.22 -5.87
CA ALA A 666 12.01 -4.56 -6.07
C ALA A 666 12.96 -4.99 -4.94
N MET A 667 13.71 -4.05 -4.36
CA MET A 667 14.77 -4.32 -3.39
C MET A 667 14.56 -3.63 -2.06
N ALA A 668 14.04 -2.39 -2.06
CA ALA A 668 13.87 -1.61 -0.85
C ALA A 668 12.69 -2.10 -0.03
N SER A 669 12.87 -2.14 1.29
CA SER A 669 11.78 -2.28 2.25
C SER A 669 11.51 -0.91 2.88
N LEU A 670 10.26 -0.48 2.83
CA LEU A 670 9.83 0.74 3.53
C LEU A 670 9.82 0.56 5.06
N ALA A 671 9.99 -0.67 5.55
CA ALA A 671 10.22 -0.92 6.96
C ALA A 671 11.61 -0.49 7.44
N ASP A 672 12.58 -0.32 6.52
CA ASP A 672 13.91 0.18 6.86
C ASP A 672 13.93 1.71 6.95
N VAL A 673 13.52 2.22 8.12
CA VAL A 673 13.49 3.67 8.45
C VAL A 673 14.85 4.33 8.21
N PHE A 674 15.93 3.64 8.58
CA PHE A 674 17.27 4.18 8.50
C PHE A 674 17.75 4.37 7.06
N LEU A 675 17.41 3.43 6.17
CA LEU A 675 17.73 3.52 4.74
C LEU A 675 16.92 4.64 4.07
N VAL A 676 15.65 4.81 4.43
CA VAL A 676 14.77 5.88 3.96
C VAL A 676 15.32 7.25 4.37
N GLU A 677 15.71 7.42 5.63
CA GLU A 677 16.27 8.69 6.13
C GLU A 677 17.61 9.04 5.47
N LYS A 678 18.50 8.05 5.29
CA LYS A 678 19.77 8.23 4.57
C LYS A 678 19.56 8.62 3.12
N SER A 679 18.68 7.94 2.40
CA SER A 679 18.39 8.26 1.00
C SER A 679 17.80 9.66 0.84
N ARG A 680 16.93 10.08 1.78
CA ARG A 680 16.36 11.42 1.82
C ARG A 680 17.40 12.50 2.11
N ALA A 681 18.31 12.25 3.06
CA ALA A 681 19.41 13.18 3.36
C ALA A 681 20.34 13.36 2.16
N ALA A 682 20.71 12.28 1.48
CA ALA A 682 21.52 12.32 0.26
C ALA A 682 20.83 13.09 -0.87
N ALA A 683 19.54 12.83 -1.13
CA ALA A 683 18.76 13.54 -2.14
C ALA A 683 18.65 15.05 -1.84
N ARG A 684 18.43 15.41 -0.56
CA ARG A 684 18.42 16.81 -0.12
C ARG A 684 19.76 17.49 -0.33
N GLY A 685 20.87 16.83 0.00
CA GLY A 685 22.22 17.37 -0.21
C GLY A 685 22.51 17.70 -1.68
N ILE A 686 22.12 16.81 -2.60
CA ILE A 686 22.24 17.06 -4.05
C ILE A 686 21.40 18.27 -4.46
N LEU A 687 20.11 18.32 -4.07
CA LEU A 687 19.21 19.40 -4.47
C LEU A 687 19.54 20.76 -3.82
N GLN A 688 20.21 20.79 -2.68
CA GLN A 688 20.71 22.03 -2.08
C GLN A 688 21.85 22.65 -2.90
N SER A 689 22.72 21.81 -3.47
CA SER A 689 23.86 22.26 -4.28
C SER A 689 23.51 22.42 -5.77
N ASP A 690 22.53 21.67 -6.28
CA ASP A 690 22.13 21.65 -7.70
C ASP A 690 20.60 21.41 -7.84
N PRO A 691 19.77 22.44 -7.55
CA PRO A 691 18.31 22.31 -7.53
C PRO A 691 17.68 21.82 -8.85
N ASP A 692 18.27 22.18 -9.98
CA ASP A 692 17.78 21.84 -11.33
C ASP A 692 18.50 20.61 -11.93
N LEU A 693 19.43 20.01 -11.19
CA LEU A 693 20.26 18.87 -11.60
C LEU A 693 21.04 19.15 -12.90
N SER A 694 21.49 20.40 -13.07
CA SER A 694 22.27 20.84 -14.23
C SER A 694 23.69 20.23 -14.24
N ARG A 695 24.27 20.05 -13.07
CA ARG A 695 25.59 19.41 -12.86
C ARG A 695 25.51 17.88 -12.85
N HIS A 696 24.28 17.32 -12.78
CA HIS A 696 24.03 15.88 -12.72
C HIS A 696 23.08 15.43 -13.83
N PRO A 697 23.47 15.52 -15.13
CA PRO A 697 22.58 15.23 -16.26
C PRO A 697 22.06 13.80 -16.27
N GLN A 698 22.84 12.84 -15.75
CA GLN A 698 22.42 11.43 -15.63
C GLN A 698 21.28 11.26 -14.61
N LEU A 699 21.37 11.92 -13.44
CA LEU A 699 20.28 11.94 -12.46
C LEU A 699 19.04 12.60 -13.05
N ARG A 700 19.19 13.70 -13.76
CA ARG A 700 18.08 14.40 -14.43
C ARG A 700 17.35 13.53 -15.43
N ALA A 701 18.08 12.81 -16.27
CA ALA A 701 17.51 11.88 -17.25
C ALA A 701 16.78 10.70 -16.55
N ARG A 702 17.40 10.15 -15.50
CA ARG A 702 16.84 9.02 -14.74
C ARG A 702 15.54 9.40 -14.04
N ILE A 703 15.46 10.59 -13.42
CA ILE A 703 14.26 11.09 -12.77
C ILE A 703 13.15 11.34 -13.79
N ALA A 704 13.45 11.90 -14.95
CA ALA A 704 12.45 12.10 -15.99
C ALA A 704 11.79 10.78 -16.41
N HIS A 705 12.59 9.74 -16.61
CA HIS A 705 12.10 8.39 -16.90
C HIS A 705 11.30 7.79 -15.74
N PHE A 706 11.75 8.02 -14.50
CA PHE A 706 11.09 7.55 -13.28
C PHE A 706 9.73 8.25 -13.08
N SER A 707 9.66 9.57 -13.23
CA SER A 707 8.42 10.35 -13.09
C SER A 707 7.36 9.95 -14.12
N ALA A 708 7.78 9.66 -15.35
CA ALA A 708 6.86 9.20 -16.41
C ALA A 708 6.23 7.83 -16.11
N ARG A 709 6.94 6.93 -15.42
CA ARG A 709 6.41 5.61 -15.00
C ARG A 709 5.59 5.66 -13.71
N ALA A 710 5.96 6.52 -12.79
CA ALA A 710 5.36 6.59 -11.46
C ALA A 710 4.08 7.43 -11.40
N HIS A 711 3.63 8.05 -12.51
CA HIS A 711 2.51 9.00 -12.52
C HIS A 711 2.61 10.07 -11.41
N LEU A 712 3.84 10.53 -11.11
CA LEU A 712 4.13 11.57 -10.12
C LEU A 712 3.95 13.00 -10.69
N GLU A 713 3.36 13.13 -11.90
CA GLU A 713 3.05 14.44 -12.54
C GLU A 713 1.67 14.96 -12.13
#